data_adf9f28c52449588b9b8a77efa9bcfa2
#
_entry.id   adf9f28c52449588b9b8a77efa9bcfa2
#
_cell.length_a   1.000
_cell.length_b   1.000
_cell.length_c   1.000
_cell.angle_alpha   90.00
_cell.angle_beta   90.00
_cell.angle_gamma   90.00
#
_symmetry.space_group_name_H-M   'P 1'
#
loop_
_entity.id
_entity.type
_entity.pdbx_description
1 polymer ?
#
loop_
_entity_poly.entity_id
_entity_poly.type
_entity_poly.pdbx_seq_one_letter_code
_entity_poly.pdbx_strand_id
1 'polypeptide(L)'
;MTMRGRVNRRVLCLVVFAIFMASVSAQGAETELWIEAESFDTLGGWVIDQQSMAQMGSAYLMAHGMGIPVEDAETVCTIPAAGPWTVWARTRDWTAPWKRGTPAGKFQMVINGQPLPETLGTNGSPWGWQKAGTIALEQGKTKITLHDLTGFNGRCDAIYLAQDPKAQPENDGEKLAEFRRKITNTVCKDDPVVYDLAVAGGGMSGICTAIAAIRTGSRVVLIQDRAVLGGNNSSEIRVGLGGNIHQAPYPQLGNVVAEVSPVLGGPGTYPAQMYEDARKENVFGLQPRGRYRLVLNERVVAVERDKDDPAKITAFIGHNLRTGAETRYRARLFADCTGDAVIARMMGAAVMYGRESRATFHESLAPQKADNQVMGLSVLWYSKKADQPTTFPDIDWGLPFDEQKVYYIRKGDWEWETGQYRNQAEETEYIRDYGMMAIYANWSYLKNHSKRRGQWANETLAWVSPIGGKRESYRVVGDHILTQSDIENHVVYPDATGSASWSLDLHFPDPENTAKFEEPFRSCAYHRGIAQPYPVPYRCLYARDVKNLFLGGRHISTSHIAFSTIRVMRTLGLLGEVIGMAATICAKENVYPRDVYTTHFDKLKAMMEKGVPIPSYHAYGADTSESYHFKDAGFIMLNPPNPKQLADPSVKERIEALKVQHKN
;
A
#
# COMPACT_ATOMS: atom_id res chain seq x y z
N MET A 1 59.49 -1.83 69.60
CA MET A 1 59.32 -2.74 70.72
C MET A 1 57.83 -2.89 71.01
N THR A 2 57.32 -4.14 70.94
CA THR A 2 56.10 -4.72 71.55
C THR A 2 54.73 -4.19 71.08
N MET A 3 54.05 -4.98 70.43
CA MET A 3 53.10 -6.08 70.66
C MET A 3 51.64 -5.67 70.73
N ARG A 4 50.90 -6.20 69.74
CA ARG A 4 49.68 -7.04 69.86
C ARG A 4 48.46 -6.49 70.56
N GLY A 5 47.33 -6.51 69.88
CA GLY A 5 46.00 -6.58 70.46
C GLY A 5 44.90 -6.60 69.40
N ARG A 6 44.55 -7.82 68.89
CA ARG A 6 43.28 -8.06 68.15
C ARG A 6 42.11 -7.93 69.09
N VAL A 7 41.11 -7.11 68.78
CA VAL A 7 39.76 -7.29 69.33
C VAL A 7 38.74 -7.22 68.17
N ASN A 8 38.13 -8.41 67.96
CA ASN A 8 36.95 -8.56 67.16
C ASN A 8 35.78 -7.77 67.74
N ARG A 9 35.17 -6.86 66.99
CA ARG A 9 33.83 -6.39 67.28
C ARG A 9 32.92 -6.71 66.12
N ARG A 10 32.03 -7.71 66.34
CA ARG A 10 30.84 -7.97 65.59
C ARG A 10 29.93 -6.78 65.75
N VAL A 11 29.71 -6.02 64.69
CA VAL A 11 28.65 -5.00 64.63
C VAL A 11 27.40 -5.72 64.12
N LEU A 12 26.43 -5.78 64.98
CA LEU A 12 25.08 -6.30 64.77
C LEU A 12 24.33 -5.23 63.91
N CYS A 13 24.20 -5.44 62.62
CA CYS A 13 23.31 -4.64 61.76
C CYS A 13 21.87 -5.03 62.01
N LEU A 14 21.15 -4.22 62.79
CA LEU A 14 19.68 -4.24 62.82
C LEU A 14 19.16 -3.74 61.47
N VAL A 15 18.65 -4.67 60.64
CA VAL A 15 17.89 -4.34 59.45
C VAL A 15 16.47 -3.98 59.90
N VAL A 16 16.18 -2.69 59.93
CA VAL A 16 14.82 -2.19 60.08
C VAL A 16 14.12 -2.42 58.75
N PHE A 17 13.28 -3.44 58.67
CA PHE A 17 12.33 -3.61 57.53
C PHE A 17 11.26 -2.53 57.71
N ALA A 18 11.42 -1.43 56.96
CA ALA A 18 10.34 -0.50 56.72
C ALA A 18 9.39 -1.17 55.71
N ILE A 19 8.27 -1.70 56.22
CA ILE A 19 7.14 -2.12 55.38
C ILE A 19 6.57 -0.85 54.76
N PHE A 20 6.97 -0.55 53.54
CA PHE A 20 6.23 0.35 52.65
C PHE A 20 4.95 -0.40 52.28
N MET A 21 3.86 -0.13 52.99
CA MET A 21 2.53 -0.37 52.46
C MET A 21 2.37 0.60 51.27
N ALA A 22 2.76 0.14 50.08
CA ALA A 22 2.25 0.73 48.87
C ALA A 22 0.73 0.56 48.93
N SER A 23 0.03 1.66 49.16
CA SER A 23 -1.38 1.76 48.86
C SER A 23 -1.51 1.46 47.36
N VAL A 24 -1.82 0.22 47.01
CA VAL A 24 -2.38 -0.13 45.72
C VAL A 24 -3.71 0.61 45.70
N SER A 25 -3.72 1.80 45.09
CA SER A 25 -4.95 2.37 44.60
C SER A 25 -5.52 1.30 43.70
N ALA A 26 -6.64 0.70 44.06
CA ALA A 26 -7.44 -0.11 43.17
C ALA A 26 -7.77 0.81 41.97
N GLN A 27 -6.99 0.72 40.91
CA GLN A 27 -7.43 1.15 39.61
C GLN A 27 -8.72 0.36 39.39
N GLY A 28 -9.84 1.06 39.22
CA GLY A 28 -11.11 0.44 38.90
C GLY A 28 -10.87 -0.47 37.70
N ALA A 29 -11.34 -1.70 37.76
CA ALA A 29 -11.19 -2.65 36.68
C ALA A 29 -11.65 -1.95 35.40
N GLU A 30 -10.84 -2.02 34.33
CA GLU A 30 -11.23 -1.48 33.03
C GLU A 30 -12.53 -2.15 32.60
N THR A 31 -13.53 -1.36 32.31
CA THR A 31 -14.88 -1.83 31.94
C THR A 31 -15.12 -1.71 30.43
N GLU A 32 -14.11 -1.32 29.69
CA GLU A 32 -14.12 -1.13 28.25
C GLU A 32 -12.86 -1.76 27.62
N LEU A 33 -13.01 -2.35 26.45
CA LEU A 33 -11.92 -2.95 25.68
C LEU A 33 -12.08 -2.63 24.20
N TRP A 34 -10.96 -2.28 23.56
CA TRP A 34 -10.86 -2.04 22.14
C TRP A 34 -9.88 -3.01 21.49
N ILE A 35 -10.27 -3.60 20.35
CA ILE A 35 -9.44 -4.53 19.58
C ILE A 35 -9.53 -4.12 18.11
N GLU A 36 -8.40 -3.79 17.51
CA GLU A 36 -8.31 -3.57 16.07
C GLU A 36 -8.35 -4.93 15.37
N ALA A 37 -9.22 -5.07 14.36
CA ALA A 37 -9.37 -6.34 13.66
C ALA A 37 -8.11 -6.73 12.89
N GLU A 38 -7.42 -5.77 12.28
CA GLU A 38 -6.17 -6.00 11.57
C GLU A 38 -5.02 -6.45 12.49
N SER A 39 -5.14 -6.31 13.82
CA SER A 39 -4.16 -6.79 14.79
C SER A 39 -4.32 -8.26 15.18
N PHE A 40 -5.34 -8.95 14.69
CA PHE A 40 -5.61 -10.34 15.03
C PHE A 40 -4.39 -11.25 14.83
N ASP A 41 -4.18 -12.20 15.75
CA ASP A 41 -3.03 -13.12 15.72
C ASP A 41 -2.99 -13.96 14.45
N THR A 42 -4.16 -14.47 14.05
CA THR A 42 -4.35 -15.23 12.81
C THR A 42 -5.41 -14.55 11.95
N LEU A 43 -5.07 -14.28 10.70
CA LEU A 43 -6.01 -13.65 9.77
C LEU A 43 -6.88 -14.66 9.02
N GLY A 44 -6.55 -15.97 9.05
CA GLY A 44 -7.23 -16.97 8.25
C GLY A 44 -7.21 -16.61 6.77
N GLY A 45 -8.39 -16.53 6.18
CA GLY A 45 -8.55 -16.07 4.79
C GLY A 45 -8.93 -14.59 4.64
N TRP A 46 -8.93 -13.82 5.73
CA TRP A 46 -9.18 -12.38 5.71
C TRP A 46 -7.92 -11.62 5.27
N VAL A 47 -8.12 -10.54 4.53
CA VAL A 47 -7.05 -9.66 4.07
C VAL A 47 -7.12 -8.31 4.75
N ILE A 48 -5.97 -7.68 4.99
CA ILE A 48 -5.91 -6.31 5.52
C ILE A 48 -6.11 -5.33 4.36
N ASP A 49 -7.04 -4.40 4.53
CA ASP A 49 -7.26 -3.28 3.61
C ASP A 49 -6.90 -1.95 4.29
N GLN A 50 -5.85 -1.32 3.79
CA GLN A 50 -5.33 -0.04 4.29
C GLN A 50 -5.58 1.11 3.30
N GLN A 51 -6.26 0.88 2.18
CA GLN A 51 -6.40 1.88 1.12
C GLN A 51 -7.19 3.12 1.55
N SER A 52 -8.09 2.96 2.53
CA SER A 52 -9.02 4.00 2.99
C SER A 52 -8.70 4.54 4.39
N MET A 53 -7.47 4.34 4.88
CA MET A 53 -7.09 4.78 6.24
C MET A 53 -7.22 6.29 6.47
N ALA A 54 -7.08 7.12 5.43
CA ALA A 54 -7.28 8.56 5.55
C ALA A 54 -8.72 8.92 5.95
N GLN A 55 -9.70 8.11 5.53
CA GLN A 55 -11.12 8.26 5.83
C GLN A 55 -11.55 7.46 7.07
N MET A 56 -10.89 6.31 7.30
CA MET A 56 -11.25 5.34 8.33
C MET A 56 -10.53 5.58 9.67
N GLY A 57 -9.33 6.12 9.63
CA GLY A 57 -8.43 6.25 10.78
C GLY A 57 -7.58 5.01 11.06
N SER A 58 -7.93 3.85 10.51
CA SER A 58 -7.22 2.57 10.59
C SER A 58 -7.41 1.77 9.32
N ALA A 59 -6.71 0.64 9.20
CA ALA A 59 -7.01 -0.43 8.26
C ALA A 59 -8.22 -1.23 8.77
N TYR A 60 -8.66 -2.22 7.99
CA TYR A 60 -9.70 -3.16 8.41
C TYR A 60 -9.45 -4.54 7.79
N LEU A 61 -10.08 -5.57 8.35
CA LEU A 61 -10.12 -6.91 7.75
C LEU A 61 -11.28 -7.04 6.76
N MET A 62 -11.00 -7.73 5.65
CA MET A 62 -11.97 -8.04 4.60
C MET A 62 -11.95 -9.52 4.25
N ALA A 63 -13.10 -10.21 4.35
CA ALA A 63 -13.29 -11.62 4.01
C ALA A 63 -13.35 -11.80 2.48
N HIS A 64 -12.20 -11.94 1.82
CA HIS A 64 -12.08 -11.92 0.36
C HIS A 64 -12.09 -13.33 -0.26
N GLY A 65 -13.23 -13.99 -0.18
CA GLY A 65 -13.40 -15.40 -0.59
C GLY A 65 -14.00 -15.63 -1.98
N MET A 66 -14.39 -14.55 -2.68
CA MET A 66 -14.96 -14.65 -4.04
C MET A 66 -16.20 -15.58 -4.10
N GLY A 67 -17.08 -15.48 -3.10
CA GLY A 67 -18.30 -16.29 -2.98
C GLY A 67 -18.14 -17.64 -2.25
N ILE A 68 -16.97 -17.88 -1.68
CA ILE A 68 -16.69 -19.02 -0.81
C ILE A 68 -16.25 -18.46 0.55
N PRO A 69 -16.95 -18.80 1.66
CA PRO A 69 -16.52 -18.38 2.99
C PRO A 69 -15.04 -18.67 3.23
N VAL A 70 -14.32 -17.69 3.79
CA VAL A 70 -12.89 -17.82 4.08
C VAL A 70 -12.66 -18.45 5.46
N GLU A 71 -11.43 -18.90 5.71
CA GLU A 71 -11.00 -19.35 7.03
C GLU A 71 -11.11 -18.23 8.05
N ASP A 72 -11.43 -18.58 9.28
CA ASP A 72 -11.67 -17.67 10.39
C ASP A 72 -10.45 -16.83 10.73
N ALA A 73 -10.69 -15.54 11.02
CA ALA A 73 -9.69 -14.71 11.69
C ALA A 73 -9.85 -14.81 13.22
N GLU A 74 -8.74 -14.96 13.94
CA GLU A 74 -8.75 -15.27 15.36
C GLU A 74 -7.72 -14.44 16.14
N THR A 75 -8.11 -14.06 17.36
CA THR A 75 -7.20 -13.44 18.33
C THR A 75 -7.57 -13.84 19.76
N VAL A 76 -6.62 -13.67 20.69
CA VAL A 76 -6.84 -13.86 22.11
C VAL A 76 -6.60 -12.56 22.85
N CYS A 77 -7.65 -12.02 23.48
CA CYS A 77 -7.56 -10.86 24.35
C CYS A 77 -7.65 -11.25 25.82
N THR A 78 -7.37 -10.31 26.72
CA THR A 78 -7.53 -10.48 28.16
C THR A 78 -8.72 -9.66 28.62
N ILE A 79 -9.74 -10.34 29.17
CA ILE A 79 -10.90 -9.71 29.78
C ILE A 79 -10.51 -9.24 31.18
N PRO A 80 -10.61 -7.93 31.46
CA PRO A 80 -10.11 -7.37 32.73
C PRO A 80 -11.00 -7.69 33.96
N ALA A 81 -12.30 -7.93 33.74
CA ALA A 81 -13.25 -8.26 34.84
C ALA A 81 -14.33 -9.24 34.38
N ALA A 82 -14.71 -10.18 35.19
CA ALA A 82 -15.82 -11.09 34.93
C ALA A 82 -17.17 -10.33 34.92
N GLY A 83 -18.13 -10.84 34.10
CA GLY A 83 -19.49 -10.30 34.05
C GLY A 83 -20.06 -10.25 32.64
N PRO A 84 -21.23 -9.62 32.46
CA PRO A 84 -21.82 -9.41 31.14
C PRO A 84 -21.08 -8.32 30.38
N TRP A 85 -20.75 -8.62 29.09
CA TRP A 85 -20.12 -7.70 28.17
C TRP A 85 -20.99 -7.52 26.93
N THR A 86 -21.28 -6.27 26.58
CA THR A 86 -21.88 -5.92 25.31
C THR A 86 -20.78 -5.79 24.27
N VAL A 87 -20.97 -6.45 23.14
CA VAL A 87 -19.98 -6.56 22.05
C VAL A 87 -20.46 -5.85 20.83
N TRP A 88 -19.63 -5.00 20.27
CA TRP A 88 -19.88 -4.22 19.05
C TRP A 88 -18.77 -4.50 18.03
N ALA A 89 -19.13 -4.56 16.74
CA ALA A 89 -18.19 -4.55 15.63
C ALA A 89 -18.40 -3.29 14.79
N ARG A 90 -17.32 -2.61 14.45
CA ARG A 90 -17.36 -1.53 13.48
C ARG A 90 -17.28 -2.13 12.08
N THR A 91 -18.37 -1.99 11.31
CA THR A 91 -18.57 -2.67 10.04
C THR A 91 -19.47 -1.85 9.11
N ARG A 92 -19.73 -2.37 7.92
CA ARG A 92 -20.68 -1.79 6.97
C ARG A 92 -21.24 -2.84 6.01
N ASP A 93 -22.40 -2.58 5.43
CA ASP A 93 -22.81 -3.25 4.19
C ASP A 93 -22.16 -2.51 3.00
N TRP A 94 -21.13 -3.12 2.42
CA TRP A 94 -20.39 -2.50 1.33
C TRP A 94 -21.17 -2.38 0.02
N THR A 95 -22.27 -3.14 -0.14
CA THR A 95 -23.16 -3.08 -1.32
C THR A 95 -24.29 -2.06 -1.18
N ALA A 96 -24.55 -1.57 0.01
CA ALA A 96 -25.64 -0.63 0.29
C ALA A 96 -25.60 0.70 -0.50
N PRO A 97 -24.45 1.27 -0.92
CA PRO A 97 -24.43 2.47 -1.76
C PRO A 97 -25.27 2.34 -3.03
N TRP A 98 -25.36 1.15 -3.59
CA TRP A 98 -26.10 0.88 -4.83
C TRP A 98 -27.53 0.41 -4.59
N LYS A 99 -27.95 0.22 -3.34
CA LYS A 99 -29.32 -0.14 -2.91
C LYS A 99 -29.89 -1.34 -3.67
N ARG A 100 -29.08 -2.38 -3.86
CA ARG A 100 -29.43 -3.60 -4.60
C ARG A 100 -29.44 -4.79 -3.67
N GLY A 101 -30.44 -5.63 -3.78
CA GLY A 101 -30.51 -6.95 -3.16
C GLY A 101 -30.24 -7.03 -1.66
N THR A 102 -29.72 -8.18 -1.26
CA THR A 102 -29.34 -8.46 0.13
C THR A 102 -27.90 -8.04 0.41
N PRO A 103 -27.54 -7.69 1.66
CA PRO A 103 -26.15 -7.42 2.02
C PRO A 103 -25.21 -8.55 1.61
N ALA A 104 -24.10 -8.24 0.91
CA ALA A 104 -23.20 -9.22 0.37
C ALA A 104 -22.21 -9.80 1.40
N GLY A 105 -21.61 -8.93 2.19
CA GLY A 105 -20.49 -9.27 3.09
C GLY A 105 -20.94 -9.60 4.51
N LYS A 106 -21.60 -10.72 4.70
CA LYS A 106 -22.11 -11.16 6.02
C LYS A 106 -21.08 -11.96 6.78
N PHE A 107 -20.95 -11.69 8.07
CA PHE A 107 -20.11 -12.46 8.98
C PHE A 107 -20.71 -12.53 10.38
N GLN A 108 -20.17 -13.39 11.23
CA GLN A 108 -20.59 -13.57 12.61
C GLN A 108 -19.39 -13.50 13.55
N MET A 109 -19.60 -12.98 14.73
CA MET A 109 -18.59 -13.00 15.79
C MET A 109 -18.81 -14.22 16.69
N VAL A 110 -17.73 -14.94 16.98
CA VAL A 110 -17.74 -16.11 17.87
C VAL A 110 -16.77 -15.84 19.02
N ILE A 111 -17.22 -16.00 20.26
CA ILE A 111 -16.40 -15.79 21.45
C ILE A 111 -16.32 -17.10 22.24
N ASN A 112 -15.10 -17.60 22.48
CA ASN A 112 -14.84 -18.90 23.13
C ASN A 112 -15.65 -20.06 22.53
N GLY A 113 -15.83 -20.06 21.19
CA GLY A 113 -16.60 -21.06 20.46
C GLY A 113 -18.13 -20.85 20.49
N GLN A 114 -18.62 -19.82 21.18
CA GLN A 114 -20.04 -19.46 21.21
C GLN A 114 -20.33 -18.35 20.19
N PRO A 115 -21.13 -18.60 19.14
CA PRO A 115 -21.54 -17.57 18.21
C PRO A 115 -22.47 -16.56 18.86
N LEU A 116 -22.22 -15.27 18.59
CA LEU A 116 -23.13 -14.21 19.01
C LEU A 116 -24.34 -14.14 18.07
N PRO A 117 -25.52 -13.64 18.55
CA PRO A 117 -26.78 -13.82 17.81
C PRO A 117 -26.88 -13.03 16.52
N GLU A 118 -26.16 -11.92 16.40
CA GLU A 118 -26.37 -10.98 15.30
C GLU A 118 -25.47 -11.31 14.08
N THR A 119 -26.07 -11.20 12.90
CA THR A 119 -25.33 -11.21 11.63
C THR A 119 -24.80 -9.82 11.35
N LEU A 120 -23.50 -9.71 11.20
CA LEU A 120 -22.78 -8.46 11.01
C LEU A 120 -22.56 -8.15 9.51
N GLY A 121 -22.22 -6.88 9.20
CA GLY A 121 -22.03 -6.42 7.82
C GLY A 121 -23.35 -6.12 7.09
N THR A 122 -24.42 -5.83 7.81
CA THR A 122 -25.79 -5.68 7.28
C THR A 122 -26.39 -4.27 7.48
N ASN A 123 -25.74 -3.38 8.21
CA ASN A 123 -26.27 -2.07 8.62
C ASN A 123 -25.77 -0.94 7.72
N GLY A 124 -26.36 -0.77 6.55
CA GLY A 124 -26.19 0.42 5.71
C GLY A 124 -24.80 0.67 5.14
N SER A 125 -24.68 1.74 4.36
CA SER A 125 -23.45 2.07 3.62
C SER A 125 -22.36 2.80 4.41
N PRO A 126 -22.67 3.68 5.37
CA PRO A 126 -21.61 4.28 6.20
C PRO A 126 -20.95 3.23 7.10
N TRP A 127 -19.67 3.39 7.36
CA TRP A 127 -19.04 2.69 8.44
C TRP A 127 -19.69 3.05 9.78
N GLY A 128 -20.01 2.04 10.58
CA GLY A 128 -20.69 2.26 11.85
C GLY A 128 -20.61 1.05 12.76
N TRP A 129 -21.03 1.24 13.99
CA TRP A 129 -21.07 0.19 14.98
C TRP A 129 -22.34 -0.62 14.87
N GLN A 130 -22.18 -1.93 14.76
CA GLN A 130 -23.27 -2.90 14.82
C GLN A 130 -23.07 -3.75 16.08
N LYS A 131 -24.11 -3.81 16.92
CA LYS A 131 -24.09 -4.65 18.11
C LYS A 131 -24.10 -6.11 17.68
N ALA A 132 -23.11 -6.88 18.12
CA ALA A 132 -23.00 -8.32 17.86
C ALA A 132 -23.80 -9.15 18.86
N GLY A 133 -23.93 -8.64 20.10
CA GLY A 133 -24.66 -9.32 21.16
C GLY A 133 -24.19 -8.91 22.55
N THR A 134 -24.66 -9.69 23.56
CA THR A 134 -24.17 -9.61 24.93
C THR A 134 -23.81 -11.02 25.41
N ILE A 135 -22.68 -11.16 26.08
CA ILE A 135 -22.15 -12.44 26.54
C ILE A 135 -21.56 -12.30 27.95
N ALA A 136 -21.72 -13.30 28.81
CA ALA A 136 -21.03 -13.37 30.07
C ALA A 136 -19.61 -13.90 29.85
N LEU A 137 -18.59 -13.16 30.32
CA LEU A 137 -17.19 -13.53 30.19
C LEU A 137 -16.54 -13.61 31.58
N GLU A 138 -15.63 -14.57 31.74
CA GLU A 138 -14.78 -14.66 32.91
C GLU A 138 -13.56 -13.72 32.74
N GLN A 139 -12.99 -13.29 33.85
CA GLN A 139 -11.72 -12.58 33.84
C GLN A 139 -10.60 -13.49 33.32
N GLY A 140 -9.81 -13.00 32.37
CA GLY A 140 -8.71 -13.77 31.82
C GLY A 140 -8.76 -13.87 30.30
N LYS A 141 -8.07 -14.86 29.73
CA LYS A 141 -7.94 -15.02 28.29
C LYS A 141 -9.25 -15.42 27.63
N THR A 142 -9.61 -14.71 26.58
CA THR A 142 -10.82 -14.93 25.78
C THR A 142 -10.45 -14.94 24.31
N LYS A 143 -10.89 -15.97 23.60
CA LYS A 143 -10.71 -16.09 22.15
C LYS A 143 -11.86 -15.38 21.43
N ILE A 144 -11.52 -14.52 20.49
CA ILE A 144 -12.45 -13.85 19.58
C ILE A 144 -12.18 -14.33 18.17
N THR A 145 -13.23 -14.67 17.45
CA THR A 145 -13.19 -15.19 16.09
C THR A 145 -14.15 -14.40 15.19
N LEU A 146 -13.71 -14.00 14.01
CA LEU A 146 -14.55 -13.51 12.93
C LEU A 146 -14.81 -14.64 11.96
N HIS A 147 -16.06 -15.06 11.84
CA HIS A 147 -16.52 -16.17 11.01
C HIS A 147 -17.24 -15.61 9.77
N ASP A 148 -16.66 -15.82 8.59
CA ASP A 148 -17.24 -15.38 7.33
C ASP A 148 -18.39 -16.30 6.88
N LEU A 149 -19.51 -15.71 6.45
CA LEU A 149 -20.69 -16.44 6.03
C LEU A 149 -20.87 -16.52 4.51
N THR A 150 -20.17 -15.68 3.75
CA THR A 150 -20.50 -15.51 2.32
C THR A 150 -19.31 -15.52 1.37
N GLY A 151 -18.12 -15.18 1.83
CA GLY A 151 -16.94 -14.98 0.96
C GLY A 151 -17.01 -13.72 0.11
N PHE A 152 -17.97 -12.82 0.38
CA PHE A 152 -18.18 -11.59 -0.38
C PHE A 152 -17.84 -10.33 0.41
N ASN A 153 -16.57 -10.27 0.86
CA ASN A 153 -15.97 -9.07 1.41
C ASN A 153 -16.64 -8.52 2.67
N GLY A 154 -17.08 -9.38 3.60
CA GLY A 154 -17.44 -8.98 4.96
C GLY A 154 -16.29 -8.18 5.59
N ARG A 155 -16.59 -7.09 6.32
CA ARG A 155 -15.57 -6.14 6.80
C ARG A 155 -15.69 -5.87 8.27
N CYS A 156 -14.58 -5.93 8.98
CA CYS A 156 -14.47 -5.55 10.38
C CYS A 156 -13.27 -4.64 10.58
N ASP A 157 -13.53 -3.41 11.07
CA ASP A 157 -12.51 -2.43 11.43
C ASP A 157 -12.02 -2.66 12.86
N ALA A 158 -12.95 -2.62 13.81
CA ALA A 158 -12.63 -2.76 15.22
C ALA A 158 -13.74 -3.47 15.98
N ILE A 159 -13.39 -4.02 17.14
CA ILE A 159 -14.30 -4.61 18.10
C ILE A 159 -14.23 -3.81 19.40
N TYR A 160 -15.39 -3.44 19.92
CA TYR A 160 -15.51 -2.76 21.20
C TYR A 160 -16.35 -3.60 22.14
N LEU A 161 -15.84 -3.81 23.34
CA LEU A 161 -16.55 -4.51 24.41
C LEU A 161 -16.73 -3.55 25.60
N ALA A 162 -17.93 -3.53 26.18
CA ALA A 162 -18.21 -2.75 27.39
C ALA A 162 -19.12 -3.49 28.37
N GLN A 163 -18.86 -3.34 29.66
CA GLN A 163 -19.72 -3.85 30.70
C GLN A 163 -20.95 -2.96 30.95
N ASP A 164 -20.84 -1.66 30.71
CA ASP A 164 -22.01 -0.79 30.76
C ASP A 164 -22.94 -1.10 29.55
N PRO A 165 -24.16 -1.59 29.77
CA PRO A 165 -25.08 -1.92 28.70
C PRO A 165 -25.56 -0.69 27.89
N LYS A 166 -25.33 0.51 28.41
CA LYS A 166 -25.66 1.80 27.76
C LYS A 166 -24.49 2.39 26.98
N ALA A 167 -23.29 1.82 27.15
CA ALA A 167 -22.10 2.28 26.43
C ALA A 167 -22.32 2.14 24.92
N GLN A 168 -22.08 3.22 24.19
CA GLN A 168 -22.08 3.25 22.74
C GLN A 168 -20.72 3.81 22.30
N PRO A 169 -19.97 3.07 21.47
CA PRO A 169 -18.70 3.57 20.99
C PRO A 169 -18.89 4.75 20.03
N GLU A 170 -17.96 5.70 20.11
CA GLU A 170 -17.95 6.89 19.24
C GLU A 170 -17.72 6.48 17.77
N ASN A 171 -18.40 7.14 16.85
CA ASN A 171 -18.28 6.83 15.41
C ASN A 171 -17.96 8.07 14.54
N ASP A 172 -17.89 9.25 15.12
CA ASP A 172 -17.64 10.50 14.40
C ASP A 172 -16.15 10.77 14.25
N GLY A 173 -15.63 10.83 13.05
CA GLY A 173 -14.28 11.14 12.58
C GLY A 173 -13.22 11.45 13.63
N GLU A 174 -13.07 12.70 14.02
CA GLU A 174 -12.06 13.13 15.00
C GLU A 174 -12.32 12.56 16.40
N LYS A 175 -13.59 12.51 16.82
CA LYS A 175 -13.95 11.95 18.12
C LYS A 175 -13.70 10.45 18.20
N LEU A 176 -13.93 9.71 17.10
CA LEU A 176 -13.57 8.30 17.02
C LEU A 176 -12.05 8.11 17.19
N ALA A 177 -11.25 8.95 16.55
CA ALA A 177 -9.79 8.88 16.67
C ALA A 177 -9.31 9.17 18.10
N GLU A 178 -9.89 10.15 18.77
CA GLU A 178 -9.62 10.46 20.18
C GLU A 178 -10.05 9.32 21.12
N PHE A 179 -11.26 8.79 20.91
CA PHE A 179 -11.81 7.67 21.66
C PHE A 179 -10.91 6.43 21.55
N ARG A 180 -10.52 6.07 20.30
CA ARG A 180 -9.58 4.99 20.01
C ARG A 180 -8.25 5.15 20.77
N ARG A 181 -7.61 6.32 20.64
CA ARG A 181 -6.33 6.62 21.32
C ARG A 181 -6.43 6.55 22.83
N LYS A 182 -7.52 7.02 23.40
CA LYS A 182 -7.77 6.98 24.84
C LYS A 182 -7.84 5.54 25.36
N ILE A 183 -8.61 4.67 24.69
CA ILE A 183 -8.78 3.28 25.15
C ILE A 183 -7.52 2.47 24.89
N THR A 184 -6.88 2.61 23.73
CA THR A 184 -5.67 1.86 23.38
C THR A 184 -4.41 2.39 24.07
N ASN A 185 -4.49 3.55 24.71
CA ASN A 185 -3.35 4.25 25.30
C ASN A 185 -2.16 4.38 24.35
N THR A 186 -2.46 4.66 23.07
CA THR A 186 -1.45 4.75 22.01
C THR A 186 -0.53 5.95 22.23
N VAL A 187 0.76 5.68 22.36
CA VAL A 187 1.81 6.69 22.52
C VAL A 187 2.77 6.61 21.33
N CYS A 188 3.02 7.75 20.71
CA CYS A 188 4.02 7.84 19.64
C CYS A 188 5.44 7.76 20.22
N LYS A 189 6.21 6.76 19.80
CA LYS A 189 7.61 6.56 20.22
C LYS A 189 8.57 7.12 19.19
N ASP A 190 9.69 7.66 19.66
CA ASP A 190 10.77 8.09 18.77
C ASP A 190 11.55 6.89 18.22
N ASP A 191 11.79 6.86 16.91
CA ASP A 191 12.88 6.07 16.35
C ASP A 191 14.21 6.67 16.83
N PRO A 192 15.13 5.86 17.38
CA PRO A 192 16.40 6.36 17.92
C PRO A 192 17.33 6.92 16.84
N VAL A 193 17.05 6.67 15.57
CA VAL A 193 17.88 7.06 14.44
C VAL A 193 17.33 8.33 13.79
N VAL A 194 18.22 9.27 13.48
CA VAL A 194 17.93 10.38 12.57
C VAL A 194 18.47 10.00 11.18
N TYR A 195 17.60 10.04 10.19
CA TYR A 195 17.90 9.63 8.83
C TYR A 195 18.30 10.82 7.95
N ASP A 196 19.09 10.56 6.91
CA ASP A 196 19.33 11.54 5.85
C ASP A 196 18.09 11.70 4.98
N LEU A 197 17.39 10.57 4.72
CA LEU A 197 16.18 10.50 3.90
C LEU A 197 15.15 9.55 4.52
N ALA A 198 13.91 10.03 4.68
CA ALA A 198 12.75 9.20 4.97
C ALA A 198 11.87 9.08 3.72
N VAL A 199 11.56 7.86 3.31
CA VAL A 199 10.77 7.55 2.11
C VAL A 199 9.43 6.96 2.54
N ALA A 200 8.32 7.58 2.16
CA ALA A 200 6.97 7.06 2.36
C ALA A 200 6.47 6.38 1.08
N GLY A 201 6.19 5.07 1.16
CA GLY A 201 5.72 4.26 0.05
C GLY A 201 6.80 3.40 -0.61
N GLY A 202 6.63 2.08 -0.54
CA GLY A 202 7.52 1.07 -1.08
C GLY A 202 7.12 0.53 -2.47
N GLY A 203 6.54 1.39 -3.33
CA GLY A 203 6.37 1.12 -4.75
C GLY A 203 7.70 1.14 -5.49
N MET A 204 7.71 0.86 -6.81
CA MET A 204 8.95 0.81 -7.60
C MET A 204 9.81 2.07 -7.45
N SER A 205 9.19 3.25 -7.45
CA SER A 205 9.91 4.52 -7.25
C SER A 205 10.54 4.60 -5.86
N GLY A 206 9.80 4.26 -4.78
CA GLY A 206 10.31 4.34 -3.42
C GLY A 206 11.44 3.36 -3.14
N ILE A 207 11.35 2.13 -3.65
CA ILE A 207 12.42 1.13 -3.55
C ILE A 207 13.69 1.66 -4.22
N CYS A 208 13.56 2.13 -5.47
CA CYS A 208 14.71 2.64 -6.23
C CYS A 208 15.30 3.91 -5.60
N THR A 209 14.46 4.82 -5.08
CA THR A 209 14.90 6.00 -4.32
C THR A 209 15.72 5.60 -3.11
N ALA A 210 15.20 4.68 -2.29
CA ALA A 210 15.86 4.26 -1.07
C ALA A 210 17.19 3.55 -1.35
N ILE A 211 17.20 2.56 -2.26
CA ILE A 211 18.43 1.81 -2.61
C ILE A 211 19.49 2.73 -3.22
N ALA A 212 19.10 3.62 -4.13
CA ALA A 212 20.02 4.57 -4.74
C ALA A 212 20.65 5.50 -3.70
N ALA A 213 19.84 6.06 -2.78
CA ALA A 213 20.33 6.89 -1.68
C ALA A 213 21.29 6.13 -0.75
N ILE A 214 20.96 4.88 -0.38
CA ILE A 214 21.82 4.04 0.47
C ILE A 214 23.15 3.79 -0.20
N ARG A 215 23.15 3.36 -1.46
CA ARG A 215 24.39 3.00 -2.21
C ARG A 215 25.26 4.20 -2.52
N THR A 216 24.70 5.40 -2.55
CA THR A 216 25.45 6.65 -2.74
C THR A 216 25.89 7.28 -1.42
N GLY A 217 25.49 6.71 -0.26
CA GLY A 217 26.06 7.02 1.05
C GLY A 217 25.10 7.56 2.10
N SER A 218 23.81 7.67 1.83
CA SER A 218 22.81 8.16 2.79
C SER A 218 22.33 7.06 3.75
N ARG A 219 21.84 7.48 4.92
CA ARG A 219 21.07 6.63 5.84
C ARG A 219 19.59 6.84 5.60
N VAL A 220 18.86 5.76 5.33
CA VAL A 220 17.49 5.82 4.82
C VAL A 220 16.53 4.98 5.65
N VAL A 221 15.31 5.49 5.89
CA VAL A 221 14.16 4.66 6.28
C VAL A 221 13.17 4.62 5.12
N LEU A 222 12.72 3.40 4.75
CA LEU A 222 11.62 3.17 3.82
C LEU A 222 10.43 2.62 4.59
N ILE A 223 9.31 3.35 4.55
CA ILE A 223 8.07 3.02 5.26
C ILE A 223 7.02 2.62 4.21
N GLN A 224 6.50 1.40 4.33
CA GLN A 224 5.52 0.81 3.42
C GLN A 224 4.28 0.36 4.18
N ASP A 225 3.12 0.79 3.70
CA ASP A 225 1.81 0.50 4.31
C ASP A 225 1.26 -0.91 4.02
N ARG A 226 2.02 -1.74 3.33
CA ARG A 226 1.64 -3.13 2.99
C ARG A 226 2.71 -4.13 3.47
N ALA A 227 2.31 -5.40 3.50
CA ALA A 227 3.20 -6.49 3.87
C ALA A 227 4.31 -6.76 2.83
N VAL A 228 4.17 -6.23 1.61
CA VAL A 228 5.08 -6.48 0.49
C VAL A 228 5.48 -5.19 -0.19
N LEU A 229 6.67 -5.21 -0.82
CA LEU A 229 7.18 -4.14 -1.66
C LEU A 229 6.67 -4.28 -3.11
N GLY A 230 6.73 -3.18 -3.88
CA GLY A 230 6.43 -3.17 -5.31
C GLY A 230 5.22 -2.32 -5.73
N GLY A 231 4.35 -1.97 -4.79
CA GLY A 231 3.17 -1.17 -5.12
C GLY A 231 2.23 -1.92 -6.08
N ASN A 232 1.89 -1.32 -7.21
CA ASN A 232 1.07 -1.98 -8.23
C ASN A 232 1.76 -3.23 -8.84
N ASN A 233 3.10 -3.31 -8.78
CA ASN A 233 3.86 -4.51 -9.17
C ASN A 233 4.15 -5.39 -7.96
N SER A 234 3.14 -5.72 -7.19
CA SER A 234 3.20 -6.69 -6.09
C SER A 234 2.23 -7.84 -6.32
N SER A 235 2.32 -8.90 -5.51
CA SER A 235 1.36 -10.03 -5.54
C SER A 235 -0.07 -9.61 -5.23
N GLU A 236 -0.26 -8.48 -4.56
CA GLU A 236 -1.59 -7.98 -4.18
C GLU A 236 -2.35 -7.34 -5.34
N ILE A 237 -1.64 -6.81 -6.37
CA ILE A 237 -2.27 -6.09 -7.49
C ILE A 237 -1.89 -6.69 -8.84
N ARG A 238 -0.62 -7.12 -9.02
CA ARG A 238 -0.09 -7.88 -10.17
C ARG A 238 -0.07 -7.13 -11.50
N VAL A 239 0.11 -5.82 -11.47
CA VAL A 239 0.31 -5.03 -12.71
C VAL A 239 1.72 -5.27 -13.25
N GLY A 240 1.83 -5.57 -14.53
CA GLY A 240 3.10 -5.72 -15.23
C GLY A 240 3.90 -4.43 -15.31
N LEU A 241 5.22 -4.56 -15.44
CA LEU A 241 6.12 -3.42 -15.60
C LEU A 241 6.11 -2.91 -17.05
N GLY A 242 5.94 -1.61 -17.20
CA GLY A 242 6.06 -0.92 -18.50
C GLY A 242 7.19 0.11 -18.47
N GLY A 243 7.63 0.54 -19.66
CA GLY A 243 8.71 1.49 -19.90
C GLY A 243 10.07 0.82 -20.11
N ASN A 244 10.97 1.54 -20.82
CA ASN A 244 12.34 1.12 -21.03
C ASN A 244 13.26 1.83 -20.04
N ILE A 245 14.35 1.17 -19.67
CA ILE A 245 15.44 1.71 -18.87
C ILE A 245 16.71 1.78 -19.71
N HIS A 246 17.78 2.32 -19.16
CA HIS A 246 19.07 2.44 -19.87
C HIS A 246 18.99 3.26 -21.17
N GLN A 247 18.21 4.36 -21.15
CA GLN A 247 18.00 5.25 -22.28
C GLN A 247 18.93 6.48 -22.20
N ALA A 248 19.26 7.04 -23.38
CA ALA A 248 19.92 8.35 -23.43
C ALA A 248 19.06 9.43 -22.71
N PRO A 249 19.67 10.47 -22.08
CA PRO A 249 21.08 10.80 -22.09
C PRO A 249 21.91 10.04 -21.04
N TYR A 250 21.29 9.29 -20.13
CA TYR A 250 21.99 8.59 -19.04
C TYR A 250 21.72 7.09 -19.07
N PRO A 251 22.39 6.32 -19.95
CA PRO A 251 22.13 4.88 -20.12
C PRO A 251 22.53 4.03 -18.90
N GLN A 252 23.17 4.61 -17.90
CA GLN A 252 23.45 3.94 -16.63
C GLN A 252 22.32 4.07 -15.58
N LEU A 253 21.26 4.83 -15.87
CA LEU A 253 20.07 4.85 -15.04
C LEU A 253 19.17 3.65 -15.36
N GLY A 254 18.64 3.04 -14.32
CA GLY A 254 17.81 1.83 -14.37
C GLY A 254 18.49 0.60 -13.78
N ASN A 255 19.72 0.72 -13.27
CA ASN A 255 20.45 -0.38 -12.64
C ASN A 255 19.67 -1.00 -11.48
N VAL A 256 19.12 -0.18 -10.58
CA VAL A 256 18.32 -0.67 -9.45
C VAL A 256 16.99 -1.25 -9.94
N VAL A 257 16.36 -0.64 -10.93
CA VAL A 257 15.13 -1.18 -11.54
C VAL A 257 15.37 -2.58 -12.10
N ALA A 258 16.46 -2.76 -12.86
CA ALA A 258 16.82 -4.06 -13.44
C ALA A 258 17.08 -5.13 -12.37
N GLU A 259 17.63 -4.72 -11.23
CA GLU A 259 17.94 -5.61 -10.11
C GLU A 259 16.70 -6.06 -9.34
N VAL A 260 15.81 -5.11 -8.98
CA VAL A 260 14.63 -5.41 -8.17
C VAL A 260 13.49 -6.04 -8.97
N SER A 261 13.45 -5.82 -10.28
CA SER A 261 12.42 -6.40 -11.15
C SER A 261 12.90 -6.49 -12.60
N PRO A 262 13.72 -7.49 -12.92
CA PRO A 262 14.33 -7.63 -14.25
C PRO A 262 13.33 -8.00 -15.35
N VAL A 263 12.19 -8.60 -15.00
CA VAL A 263 11.24 -9.13 -15.99
C VAL A 263 10.26 -8.06 -16.45
N LEU A 264 10.18 -7.86 -17.76
CA LEU A 264 9.07 -7.18 -18.42
C LEU A 264 7.91 -8.16 -18.52
N GLY A 265 6.70 -7.77 -18.15
CA GLY A 265 5.59 -8.67 -18.36
C GLY A 265 4.26 -8.18 -17.82
N GLY A 266 3.21 -8.82 -18.28
CA GLY A 266 1.85 -8.67 -17.78
C GLY A 266 1.67 -9.20 -16.36
N PRO A 267 0.43 -9.20 -15.84
CA PRO A 267 0.14 -9.74 -14.52
C PRO A 267 0.65 -11.17 -14.41
N GLY A 268 1.58 -11.39 -13.50
CA GLY A 268 2.17 -12.70 -13.27
C GLY A 268 1.18 -13.65 -12.62
N THR A 269 1.41 -14.95 -12.75
CA THR A 269 0.75 -15.94 -11.90
C THR A 269 1.16 -15.73 -10.44
N TYR A 270 0.30 -16.09 -9.50
CA TYR A 270 0.55 -15.88 -8.08
C TYR A 270 1.93 -16.35 -7.59
N PRO A 271 2.42 -17.57 -7.94
CA PRO A 271 3.74 -17.99 -7.51
C PRO A 271 4.88 -17.12 -8.04
N ALA A 272 4.82 -16.74 -9.31
CA ALA A 272 5.85 -15.87 -9.91
C ALA A 272 5.84 -14.48 -9.26
N GLN A 273 4.66 -13.94 -8.96
CA GLN A 273 4.54 -12.63 -8.34
C GLN A 273 5.04 -12.61 -6.89
N MET A 274 4.77 -13.66 -6.12
CA MET A 274 5.35 -13.78 -4.76
C MET A 274 6.88 -13.87 -4.80
N TYR A 275 7.43 -14.54 -5.79
CA TYR A 275 8.87 -14.59 -5.99
C TYR A 275 9.45 -13.21 -6.30
N GLU A 276 8.76 -12.40 -7.11
CA GLU A 276 9.16 -11.03 -7.41
C GLU A 276 9.06 -10.12 -6.16
N ASP A 277 8.07 -10.33 -5.28
CA ASP A 277 7.97 -9.61 -4.01
C ASP A 277 9.17 -9.94 -3.11
N ALA A 278 9.48 -11.23 -2.93
CA ALA A 278 10.64 -11.68 -2.16
C ALA A 278 11.96 -11.14 -2.73
N ARG A 279 12.08 -11.03 -4.07
CA ARG A 279 13.26 -10.43 -4.71
C ARG A 279 13.46 -8.98 -4.28
N LYS A 280 12.39 -8.15 -4.32
CA LYS A 280 12.47 -6.75 -3.92
C LYS A 280 12.92 -6.58 -2.48
N GLU A 281 12.35 -7.37 -1.57
CA GLU A 281 12.74 -7.38 -0.16
C GLU A 281 14.20 -7.82 0.03
N ASN A 282 14.61 -8.87 -0.66
CA ASN A 282 15.97 -9.39 -0.58
C ASN A 282 16.99 -8.39 -1.09
N VAL A 283 16.76 -7.78 -2.25
CA VAL A 283 17.66 -6.73 -2.78
C VAL A 283 17.76 -5.58 -1.79
N PHE A 284 16.66 -5.21 -1.13
CA PHE A 284 16.67 -4.20 -0.09
C PHE A 284 17.45 -4.68 1.16
N GLY A 285 17.23 -5.90 1.60
CA GLY A 285 17.90 -6.51 2.76
C GLY A 285 19.41 -6.69 2.61
N LEU A 286 19.92 -6.73 1.36
CA LEU A 286 21.36 -6.83 1.06
C LEU A 286 22.10 -5.48 1.15
N GLN A 287 21.42 -4.38 1.42
CA GLN A 287 22.08 -3.10 1.56
C GLN A 287 22.96 -3.05 2.83
N PRO A 288 23.98 -2.17 2.92
CA PRO A 288 24.90 -2.11 4.05
C PRO A 288 24.18 -1.93 5.39
N ARG A 289 24.42 -2.82 6.34
CA ARG A 289 23.82 -2.78 7.68
C ARG A 289 24.09 -1.45 8.37
N GLY A 290 23.06 -0.93 9.07
CA GLY A 290 23.11 0.36 9.76
C GLY A 290 22.92 1.58 8.84
N ARG A 291 22.80 1.37 7.52
CA ARG A 291 22.49 2.44 6.55
C ARG A 291 21.02 2.50 6.19
N TYR A 292 20.24 1.50 6.52
CA TYR A 292 18.81 1.47 6.18
C TYR A 292 17.96 0.89 7.29
N ARG A 293 16.68 1.24 7.24
CA ARG A 293 15.58 0.55 7.92
C ARG A 293 14.46 0.36 6.92
N LEU A 294 13.97 -0.88 6.79
CA LEU A 294 12.74 -1.21 6.07
C LEU A 294 11.63 -1.45 7.10
N VAL A 295 10.52 -0.75 6.93
CA VAL A 295 9.34 -0.88 7.78
C VAL A 295 8.15 -1.25 6.90
N LEU A 296 7.64 -2.46 7.05
CA LEU A 296 6.45 -2.96 6.36
C LEU A 296 5.24 -2.92 7.29
N ASN A 297 4.03 -2.96 6.71
CA ASN A 297 2.77 -2.84 7.45
C ASN A 297 2.69 -1.56 8.30
N GLU A 298 3.29 -0.47 7.84
CA GLU A 298 3.26 0.80 8.54
C GLU A 298 2.95 1.94 7.58
N ARG A 299 1.91 2.70 7.88
CA ARG A 299 1.48 3.84 7.09
C ARG A 299 1.92 5.14 7.73
N VAL A 300 2.46 6.05 6.93
CA VAL A 300 2.65 7.44 7.39
C VAL A 300 1.28 8.11 7.47
N VAL A 301 0.87 8.45 8.70
CA VAL A 301 -0.46 9.03 9.00
C VAL A 301 -0.41 10.52 9.34
N ALA A 302 0.78 11.05 9.66
CA ALA A 302 0.97 12.47 9.92
C ALA A 302 2.41 12.91 9.58
N VAL A 303 2.58 14.20 9.39
CA VAL A 303 3.87 14.86 9.23
C VAL A 303 4.05 15.93 10.31
N GLU A 304 5.24 16.01 10.88
CA GLU A 304 5.61 17.12 11.75
C GLU A 304 6.35 18.19 10.96
N ARG A 305 6.03 19.44 11.21
CA ARG A 305 6.64 20.60 10.54
C ARG A 305 7.65 21.26 11.46
N ASP A 306 8.62 21.92 10.85
CA ASP A 306 9.52 22.80 11.58
C ASP A 306 8.71 23.99 12.13
N LYS A 307 9.00 24.39 13.39
CA LYS A 307 8.25 25.45 14.08
C LYS A 307 8.53 26.83 13.50
N ASP A 308 9.76 27.04 13.04
CA ASP A 308 10.24 28.33 12.51
C ASP A 308 10.08 28.42 10.99
N ASP A 309 9.94 27.27 10.32
CA ASP A 309 9.78 27.17 8.87
C ASP A 309 8.74 26.09 8.49
N PRO A 310 7.43 26.42 8.50
CA PRO A 310 6.36 25.46 8.23
C PRO A 310 6.40 24.79 6.84
N ALA A 311 7.22 25.31 5.92
CA ALA A 311 7.48 24.70 4.62
C ALA A 311 8.47 23.52 4.70
N LYS A 312 8.96 23.18 5.90
CA LYS A 312 9.89 22.07 6.17
C LYS A 312 9.23 20.97 6.97
N ILE A 313 9.47 19.74 6.59
CA ILE A 313 9.12 18.55 7.36
C ILE A 313 10.28 18.23 8.32
N THR A 314 9.97 17.82 9.55
CA THR A 314 10.96 17.37 10.54
C THR A 314 10.84 15.89 10.85
N ALA A 315 9.64 15.30 10.74
CA ALA A 315 9.41 13.89 10.96
C ALA A 315 8.18 13.36 10.20
N PHE A 316 8.20 12.06 9.91
CA PHE A 316 7.00 11.28 9.62
C PHE A 316 6.51 10.58 10.89
N ILE A 317 5.19 10.50 11.06
CA ILE A 317 4.56 9.64 12.05
C ILE A 317 3.99 8.42 11.33
N GLY A 318 4.59 7.27 11.61
CA GLY A 318 4.13 5.99 11.11
C GLY A 318 3.15 5.35 12.09
N HIS A 319 2.09 4.72 11.59
CA HIS A 319 1.16 3.88 12.33
C HIS A 319 1.27 2.45 11.83
N ASN A 320 1.66 1.55 12.72
CA ASN A 320 1.82 0.13 12.39
C ASN A 320 0.47 -0.58 12.39
N LEU A 321 0.09 -1.14 11.24
CA LEU A 321 -1.23 -1.74 11.01
C LEU A 321 -1.47 -3.00 11.84
N ARG A 322 -0.40 -3.69 12.25
CA ARG A 322 -0.51 -4.96 12.99
C ARG A 322 -0.52 -4.77 14.50
N THR A 323 0.04 -3.68 14.98
CA THR A 323 0.25 -3.48 16.43
C THR A 323 -0.42 -2.22 16.96
N GLY A 324 -0.91 -1.33 16.08
CA GLY A 324 -1.43 -0.01 16.45
C GLY A 324 -0.37 0.96 16.98
N ALA A 325 0.92 0.55 17.01
CA ALA A 325 1.99 1.38 17.53
C ALA A 325 2.28 2.55 16.58
N GLU A 326 2.53 3.73 17.16
CA GLU A 326 2.99 4.90 16.41
C GLU A 326 4.49 5.13 16.61
N THR A 327 5.20 5.44 15.51
CA THR A 327 6.64 5.70 15.51
C THR A 327 6.94 7.02 14.80
N ARG A 328 7.74 7.87 15.45
CA ARG A 328 8.25 9.12 14.86
C ARG A 328 9.59 8.89 14.20
N TYR A 329 9.66 9.08 12.88
CA TYR A 329 10.86 8.98 12.07
C TYR A 329 11.38 10.37 11.72
N ARG A 330 12.46 10.79 12.38
CA ARG A 330 13.11 12.08 12.08
C ARG A 330 14.06 11.92 10.91
N ALA A 331 14.00 12.86 9.97
CA ALA A 331 14.93 12.92 8.86
C ALA A 331 15.21 14.35 8.45
N ARG A 332 16.28 14.54 7.68
CA ARG A 332 16.60 15.81 7.06
C ARG A 332 15.80 16.04 5.78
N LEU A 333 15.66 15.00 4.97
CA LEU A 333 14.98 15.00 3.68
C LEU A 333 13.87 13.96 3.68
N PHE A 334 12.86 14.20 2.87
CA PHE A 334 11.69 13.36 2.77
C PHE A 334 11.36 13.10 1.30
N ALA A 335 10.83 11.91 1.01
CA ALA A 335 10.33 11.56 -0.32
C ALA A 335 8.90 11.04 -0.20
N ASP A 336 7.99 11.68 -0.92
CA ASP A 336 6.64 11.16 -1.15
C ASP A 336 6.69 10.17 -2.32
N CYS A 337 6.57 8.88 -2.02
CA CYS A 337 6.47 7.79 -2.99
C CYS A 337 5.16 7.02 -2.81
N THR A 338 4.15 7.63 -2.17
CA THR A 338 2.86 7.03 -1.85
C THR A 338 1.97 6.80 -3.07
N GLY A 339 2.25 7.50 -4.17
CA GLY A 339 1.47 7.44 -5.41
C GLY A 339 0.22 8.33 -5.43
N ASP A 340 -0.30 8.73 -4.27
CA ASP A 340 -1.48 9.59 -4.13
C ASP A 340 -1.15 10.97 -3.54
N ALA A 341 0.13 11.37 -3.58
CA ALA A 341 0.62 12.63 -3.02
C ALA A 341 0.26 12.83 -1.54
N VAL A 342 0.28 11.75 -0.75
CA VAL A 342 -0.21 11.76 0.63
C VAL A 342 0.58 12.76 1.49
N ILE A 343 1.92 12.74 1.41
CA ILE A 343 2.80 13.62 2.18
C ILE A 343 2.69 15.06 1.71
N ALA A 344 2.71 15.27 0.40
CA ALA A 344 2.58 16.61 -0.19
C ALA A 344 1.25 17.26 0.20
N ARG A 345 0.15 16.50 0.18
CA ARG A 345 -1.19 16.96 0.60
C ARG A 345 -1.24 17.27 2.10
N MET A 346 -0.66 16.42 2.96
CA MET A 346 -0.54 16.70 4.40
C MET A 346 0.23 18.00 4.66
N MET A 347 1.20 18.32 3.82
CA MET A 347 1.93 19.59 3.89
C MET A 347 1.16 20.79 3.29
N GLY A 348 0.04 20.57 2.62
CA GLY A 348 -0.71 21.62 1.92
C GLY A 348 0.00 22.12 0.67
N ALA A 349 0.85 21.30 0.04
CA ALA A 349 1.49 21.64 -1.23
C ALA A 349 0.45 21.81 -2.35
N ALA A 350 0.76 22.64 -3.33
CA ALA A 350 -0.09 22.81 -4.49
C ALA A 350 -0.18 21.50 -5.30
N VAL A 351 -1.40 21.08 -5.61
CA VAL A 351 -1.70 19.87 -6.37
C VAL A 351 -2.66 20.16 -7.51
N MET A 352 -2.60 19.34 -8.55
CA MET A 352 -3.54 19.30 -9.67
C MET A 352 -4.32 17.98 -9.62
N TYR A 353 -5.59 18.01 -10.04
CA TYR A 353 -6.46 16.84 -10.13
C TYR A 353 -7.34 16.96 -11.38
N GLY A 354 -7.65 15.82 -12.03
CA GLY A 354 -8.44 15.83 -13.25
C GLY A 354 -7.66 16.30 -14.47
N ARG A 355 -8.37 16.69 -15.53
CA ARG A 355 -7.78 17.17 -16.78
C ARG A 355 -7.79 18.68 -16.84
N GLU A 356 -6.64 19.26 -17.13
CA GLU A 356 -6.52 20.68 -17.40
C GLU A 356 -7.20 21.03 -18.72
N SER A 357 -7.67 22.27 -18.85
CA SER A 357 -8.20 22.76 -20.12
C SER A 357 -7.08 22.91 -21.15
N ARG A 358 -7.44 22.82 -22.45
CA ARG A 358 -6.50 23.09 -23.55
C ARG A 358 -5.82 24.44 -23.43
N ALA A 359 -6.52 25.44 -22.93
CA ALA A 359 -5.99 26.80 -22.76
C ALA A 359 -4.92 26.88 -21.65
N THR A 360 -4.88 25.94 -20.71
CA THR A 360 -3.97 25.99 -19.56
C THR A 360 -2.51 25.74 -19.97
N PHE A 361 -2.27 24.72 -20.77
CA PHE A 361 -0.93 24.33 -21.23
C PHE A 361 -0.81 24.25 -22.77
N HIS A 362 -1.85 24.69 -23.51
CA HIS A 362 -1.94 24.61 -24.95
C HIS A 362 -1.78 23.19 -25.54
N GLU A 363 -2.23 22.19 -24.79
CA GLU A 363 -2.11 20.76 -25.13
C GLU A 363 -3.22 20.33 -26.10
N SER A 364 -2.85 19.74 -27.24
CA SER A 364 -3.78 19.37 -28.30
C SER A 364 -4.76 18.25 -27.91
N LEU A 365 -4.35 17.37 -26.98
CA LEU A 365 -5.16 16.27 -26.47
C LEU A 365 -6.00 16.63 -25.23
N ALA A 366 -5.77 17.80 -24.65
CA ALA A 366 -6.54 18.26 -23.50
C ALA A 366 -7.97 18.67 -23.90
N PRO A 367 -8.96 18.52 -23.01
CA PRO A 367 -10.34 18.96 -23.28
C PRO A 367 -10.43 20.48 -23.41
N GLN A 368 -11.49 20.98 -24.01
CA GLN A 368 -11.72 22.43 -24.14
C GLN A 368 -11.89 23.12 -22.78
N LYS A 369 -12.55 22.44 -21.85
CA LYS A 369 -12.75 22.90 -20.48
C LYS A 369 -12.13 21.88 -19.53
N ALA A 370 -11.54 22.35 -18.45
CA ALA A 370 -11.05 21.48 -17.37
C ALA A 370 -12.20 20.67 -16.76
N ASP A 371 -11.91 19.45 -16.36
CA ASP A 371 -12.85 18.56 -15.67
C ASP A 371 -12.13 17.65 -14.67
N ASN A 372 -12.90 16.87 -13.92
CA ASN A 372 -12.38 15.97 -12.89
C ASN A 372 -12.05 14.55 -13.40
N GLN A 373 -12.09 14.32 -14.71
CA GLN A 373 -11.79 12.99 -15.24
C GLN A 373 -10.31 12.66 -15.05
N VAL A 374 -10.07 11.44 -14.57
CA VAL A 374 -8.73 10.85 -14.39
C VAL A 374 -8.69 9.45 -15.01
N MET A 375 -7.51 8.90 -15.18
CA MET A 375 -7.38 7.46 -15.42
C MET A 375 -7.69 6.72 -14.14
N GLY A 376 -8.62 5.77 -14.22
CA GLY A 376 -9.22 5.14 -13.05
C GLY A 376 -8.35 4.06 -12.39
N LEU A 377 -9.01 3.33 -11.50
CA LEU A 377 -8.48 2.20 -10.76
C LEU A 377 -8.91 0.90 -11.43
N SER A 378 -7.98 -0.04 -11.61
CA SER A 378 -8.32 -1.39 -12.07
C SER A 378 -8.39 -2.37 -10.92
N VAL A 379 -9.45 -3.19 -10.93
CA VAL A 379 -9.54 -4.42 -10.15
C VAL A 379 -9.23 -5.58 -11.11
N LEU A 380 -8.01 -6.10 -11.05
CA LEU A 380 -7.58 -7.18 -11.92
C LEU A 380 -8.18 -8.50 -11.41
N TRP A 381 -8.49 -9.40 -12.34
CA TRP A 381 -9.03 -10.72 -11.99
C TRP A 381 -8.78 -11.75 -13.10
N TYR A 382 -8.82 -13.03 -12.74
CA TYR A 382 -8.78 -14.12 -13.71
C TYR A 382 -9.48 -15.37 -13.20
N SER A 383 -9.96 -16.18 -14.15
CA SER A 383 -10.45 -17.52 -13.92
C SER A 383 -9.40 -18.59 -14.21
N LYS A 384 -9.64 -19.77 -13.71
CA LYS A 384 -8.91 -20.98 -14.10
C LYS A 384 -9.88 -22.11 -14.41
N LYS A 385 -9.46 -23.02 -15.27
CA LYS A 385 -10.20 -24.23 -15.53
C LYS A 385 -10.02 -25.21 -14.38
N ALA A 386 -11.13 -25.74 -13.87
CA ALA A 386 -11.16 -26.83 -12.90
C ALA A 386 -11.37 -28.17 -13.60
N ASP A 387 -10.95 -29.26 -12.94
CA ASP A 387 -11.12 -30.63 -13.48
C ASP A 387 -12.57 -31.09 -13.47
N GLN A 388 -13.38 -30.54 -12.58
CA GLN A 388 -14.79 -30.83 -12.42
C GLN A 388 -15.63 -29.55 -12.52
N PRO A 389 -16.95 -29.68 -12.81
CA PRO A 389 -17.85 -28.53 -12.75
C PRO A 389 -17.80 -27.80 -11.39
N THR A 390 -17.79 -26.49 -11.43
CA THR A 390 -17.81 -25.63 -10.25
C THR A 390 -19.07 -24.81 -10.23
N THR A 391 -19.50 -24.40 -9.03
CA THR A 391 -20.62 -23.50 -8.82
C THR A 391 -20.13 -22.11 -8.46
N PHE A 392 -21.01 -21.13 -8.58
CA PHE A 392 -20.83 -19.78 -8.05
C PHE A 392 -22.21 -19.31 -7.56
N PRO A 393 -22.28 -18.60 -6.42
CA PRO A 393 -23.55 -18.11 -5.90
C PRO A 393 -24.32 -17.26 -6.91
N ASP A 394 -25.63 -17.45 -6.96
CA ASP A 394 -26.52 -16.53 -7.68
C ASP A 394 -26.78 -15.31 -6.80
N ILE A 395 -26.26 -14.17 -7.22
CA ILE A 395 -26.28 -12.95 -6.41
C ILE A 395 -27.35 -11.98 -6.88
N ASP A 396 -28.07 -11.36 -5.94
CA ASP A 396 -29.14 -10.40 -6.19
C ASP A 396 -28.70 -8.93 -6.01
N TRP A 397 -27.53 -8.71 -5.43
CA TRP A 397 -26.95 -7.39 -5.12
C TRP A 397 -26.03 -6.84 -6.21
N GLY A 398 -25.75 -7.60 -7.26
CA GLY A 398 -24.82 -7.24 -8.32
C GLY A 398 -25.37 -6.28 -9.36
N LEU A 399 -24.54 -5.87 -10.31
CA LEU A 399 -24.98 -5.09 -11.48
C LEU A 399 -25.92 -5.94 -12.36
N PRO A 400 -26.90 -5.30 -13.06
CA PRO A 400 -27.91 -6.01 -13.83
C PRO A 400 -27.37 -6.52 -15.17
N PHE A 401 -26.66 -7.63 -15.13
CA PHE A 401 -26.20 -8.33 -16.34
C PHE A 401 -27.35 -9.09 -16.98
N ASP A 402 -27.34 -9.13 -18.30
CA ASP A 402 -28.19 -9.92 -19.16
C ASP A 402 -27.38 -10.40 -20.38
N GLU A 403 -28.02 -11.09 -21.33
CA GLU A 403 -27.32 -11.65 -22.50
C GLU A 403 -26.72 -10.58 -23.43
N GLN A 404 -27.17 -9.31 -23.35
CA GLN A 404 -26.65 -8.18 -24.14
C GLN A 404 -25.52 -7.45 -23.41
N LYS A 405 -25.47 -7.55 -22.06
CA LYS A 405 -24.53 -6.82 -21.20
C LYS A 405 -23.38 -7.67 -20.73
N VAL A 406 -23.49 -9.00 -20.77
CA VAL A 406 -22.50 -9.94 -20.27
C VAL A 406 -21.20 -9.90 -21.06
N TYR A 407 -20.07 -9.99 -20.38
CA TYR A 407 -18.74 -10.12 -20.96
C TYR A 407 -18.26 -11.58 -20.89
N TYR A 408 -18.11 -12.23 -22.03
CA TYR A 408 -17.65 -13.61 -22.16
C TYR A 408 -16.12 -13.72 -22.13
N ILE A 409 -15.52 -13.31 -21.01
CA ILE A 409 -14.06 -13.25 -20.84
C ILE A 409 -13.63 -14.00 -19.58
N ARG A 410 -12.36 -14.47 -19.57
CA ARG A 410 -11.78 -15.28 -18.48
C ARG A 410 -10.83 -14.51 -17.58
N LYS A 411 -10.52 -13.30 -17.94
CA LYS A 411 -9.70 -12.38 -17.16
C LYS A 411 -10.11 -10.95 -17.44
N GLY A 412 -9.94 -10.09 -16.47
CA GLY A 412 -9.97 -8.64 -16.61
C GLY A 412 -8.61 -8.09 -16.23
N ASP A 413 -8.06 -7.27 -17.11
CA ASP A 413 -6.75 -6.65 -16.94
C ASP A 413 -6.94 -5.13 -16.79
N TRP A 414 -6.10 -4.35 -17.44
CA TRP A 414 -6.12 -2.88 -17.37
C TRP A 414 -7.47 -2.27 -17.79
N GLU A 415 -8.21 -2.93 -18.68
CA GLU A 415 -9.49 -2.43 -19.19
C GLU A 415 -10.66 -2.57 -18.21
N TRP A 416 -10.52 -3.32 -17.12
CA TRP A 416 -11.49 -3.35 -16.00
C TRP A 416 -11.17 -2.21 -15.04
N GLU A 417 -11.59 -1.01 -15.43
CA GLU A 417 -11.19 0.24 -14.80
C GLU A 417 -12.42 1.07 -14.39
N THR A 418 -12.41 1.51 -13.14
CA THR A 418 -13.54 2.20 -12.49
C THR A 418 -13.15 3.57 -11.97
N GLY A 419 -14.15 4.41 -11.73
CA GLY A 419 -14.01 5.66 -11.01
C GLY A 419 -13.31 6.78 -11.77
N GLN A 420 -13.36 6.81 -13.10
CA GLN A 420 -12.72 7.87 -13.88
C GLN A 420 -13.25 9.28 -13.57
N TYR A 421 -14.47 9.41 -13.05
CA TYR A 421 -15.09 10.69 -12.66
C TYR A 421 -15.12 10.93 -11.14
N ARG A 422 -14.47 10.04 -10.36
CA ARG A 422 -14.43 10.08 -8.90
C ARG A 422 -13.05 10.41 -8.38
N ASN A 423 -12.98 10.91 -7.15
CA ASN A 423 -11.70 11.16 -6.51
C ASN A 423 -11.01 9.85 -6.11
N GLN A 424 -10.01 9.45 -6.89
CA GLN A 424 -9.29 8.18 -6.72
C GLN A 424 -8.56 8.05 -5.36
N ALA A 425 -8.25 9.14 -4.70
CA ALA A 425 -7.59 9.12 -3.39
C ALA A 425 -8.59 9.12 -2.22
N GLU A 426 -9.74 9.75 -2.39
CA GLU A 426 -10.72 9.95 -1.32
C GLU A 426 -11.86 8.95 -1.37
N GLU A 427 -12.23 8.48 -2.58
CA GLU A 427 -13.32 7.52 -2.79
C GLU A 427 -12.81 6.13 -3.16
N THR A 428 -11.57 5.79 -2.80
CA THR A 428 -10.90 4.54 -3.22
C THR A 428 -11.73 3.29 -2.91
N GLU A 429 -12.33 3.23 -1.72
CA GLU A 429 -13.14 2.07 -1.30
C GLU A 429 -14.35 1.88 -2.21
N TYR A 430 -15.13 2.96 -2.43
CA TYR A 430 -16.28 2.93 -3.32
C TYR A 430 -15.90 2.50 -4.75
N ILE A 431 -14.82 3.07 -5.29
CA ILE A 431 -14.35 2.82 -6.66
C ILE A 431 -13.93 1.36 -6.83
N ARG A 432 -13.15 0.81 -5.88
CA ARG A 432 -12.73 -0.58 -5.86
C ARG A 432 -13.93 -1.52 -5.72
N ASP A 433 -14.86 -1.21 -4.81
CA ASP A 433 -16.04 -2.02 -4.54
C ASP A 433 -16.95 -2.11 -5.76
N TYR A 434 -17.12 -1.02 -6.50
CA TYR A 434 -17.86 -1.04 -7.75
C TYR A 434 -17.22 -1.97 -8.79
N GLY A 435 -15.89 -1.94 -8.89
CA GLY A 435 -15.14 -2.87 -9.75
C GLY A 435 -15.33 -4.33 -9.36
N MET A 436 -15.26 -4.64 -8.05
CA MET A 436 -15.52 -5.98 -7.54
C MET A 436 -16.96 -6.43 -7.80
N MET A 437 -17.93 -5.54 -7.57
CA MET A 437 -19.34 -5.82 -7.84
C MET A 437 -19.59 -6.16 -9.31
N ALA A 438 -18.95 -5.43 -10.23
CA ALA A 438 -19.04 -5.72 -11.66
C ALA A 438 -18.47 -7.09 -12.00
N ILE A 439 -17.34 -7.46 -11.41
CA ILE A 439 -16.70 -8.78 -11.61
C ILE A 439 -17.60 -9.91 -11.11
N TYR A 440 -18.07 -9.82 -9.86
CA TYR A 440 -18.89 -10.85 -9.24
C TYR A 440 -20.24 -11.02 -9.96
N ALA A 441 -20.85 -9.90 -10.35
CA ALA A 441 -22.14 -9.91 -11.05
C ALA A 441 -22.02 -10.53 -12.47
N ASN A 442 -20.98 -10.14 -13.23
CA ASN A 442 -20.72 -10.77 -14.53
C ASN A 442 -20.43 -12.26 -14.39
N TRP A 443 -19.66 -12.65 -13.37
CA TRP A 443 -19.31 -14.04 -13.12
C TRP A 443 -20.53 -14.88 -12.69
N SER A 444 -21.38 -14.33 -11.78
CA SER A 444 -22.64 -14.96 -11.39
C SER A 444 -23.56 -15.18 -12.61
N TYR A 445 -23.70 -14.16 -13.48
CA TYR A 445 -24.48 -14.30 -14.69
C TYR A 445 -23.94 -15.41 -15.63
N LEU A 446 -22.62 -15.42 -15.87
CA LEU A 446 -21.97 -16.45 -16.71
C LEU A 446 -22.23 -17.87 -16.20
N LYS A 447 -22.20 -18.08 -14.89
CA LYS A 447 -22.36 -19.41 -14.26
C LYS A 447 -23.81 -19.86 -14.19
N ASN A 448 -24.74 -18.95 -13.93
CA ASN A 448 -26.10 -19.31 -13.55
C ASN A 448 -27.15 -19.04 -14.68
N HIS A 449 -27.01 -17.94 -15.42
CA HIS A 449 -28.08 -17.44 -16.29
C HIS A 449 -27.73 -17.41 -17.79
N SER A 450 -26.44 -17.32 -18.16
CA SER A 450 -26.02 -17.19 -19.55
C SER A 450 -26.49 -18.37 -20.40
N LYS A 451 -26.92 -18.08 -21.62
CA LYS A 451 -27.19 -19.12 -22.64
C LYS A 451 -25.96 -19.96 -22.94
N ARG A 452 -24.76 -19.47 -22.65
CA ARG A 452 -23.48 -20.19 -22.84
C ARG A 452 -22.96 -20.81 -21.53
N ARG A 453 -23.74 -20.89 -20.44
CA ARG A 453 -23.28 -21.37 -19.14
C ARG A 453 -22.55 -22.73 -19.17
N GLY A 454 -22.89 -23.61 -20.13
CA GLY A 454 -22.17 -24.86 -20.32
C GLY A 454 -20.68 -24.70 -20.64
N GLN A 455 -20.28 -23.62 -21.31
CA GLN A 455 -18.86 -23.31 -21.59
C GLN A 455 -18.10 -22.83 -20.34
N TRP A 456 -18.83 -22.47 -19.30
CA TRP A 456 -18.31 -21.95 -18.04
C TRP A 456 -18.43 -22.96 -16.89
N ALA A 457 -19.00 -24.15 -17.17
CA ALA A 457 -19.25 -25.17 -16.14
C ALA A 457 -17.99 -25.47 -15.31
N ASN A 458 -16.86 -25.68 -15.98
CA ASN A 458 -15.59 -26.03 -15.34
C ASN A 458 -14.69 -24.81 -15.07
N GLU A 459 -15.18 -23.58 -15.25
CA GLU A 459 -14.40 -22.38 -14.93
C GLU A 459 -14.66 -21.96 -13.47
N THR A 460 -13.62 -21.57 -12.75
CA THR A 460 -13.73 -21.00 -11.41
C THR A 460 -13.02 -19.65 -11.36
N LEU A 461 -13.59 -18.68 -10.63
CA LEU A 461 -12.93 -17.42 -10.36
C LEU A 461 -11.74 -17.70 -9.44
N ALA A 462 -10.53 -17.52 -9.97
CA ALA A 462 -9.33 -17.97 -9.28
C ALA A 462 -8.68 -16.87 -8.43
N TRP A 463 -8.86 -15.62 -8.85
CA TRP A 463 -8.33 -14.48 -8.14
C TRP A 463 -9.02 -13.19 -8.59
N VAL A 464 -9.28 -12.31 -7.63
CA VAL A 464 -9.68 -10.92 -7.80
C VAL A 464 -8.77 -10.08 -6.94
N SER A 465 -8.27 -8.98 -7.44
CA SER A 465 -7.39 -8.11 -6.66
C SER A 465 -8.13 -7.52 -5.45
N PRO A 466 -7.68 -7.77 -4.22
CA PRO A 466 -8.28 -7.14 -3.03
C PRO A 466 -7.96 -5.65 -2.96
N ILE A 467 -6.86 -5.24 -3.56
CA ILE A 467 -6.38 -3.87 -3.62
C ILE A 467 -6.48 -3.33 -5.04
N GLY A 468 -7.02 -2.15 -5.20
CA GLY A 468 -7.18 -1.53 -6.50
C GLY A 468 -5.88 -0.96 -7.06
N GLY A 469 -5.58 -1.28 -8.31
CA GLY A 469 -4.43 -0.77 -9.04
C GLY A 469 -4.71 0.64 -9.61
N LYS A 470 -4.41 1.68 -8.85
CA LYS A 470 -4.61 3.07 -9.27
C LYS A 470 -3.61 3.48 -10.35
N ARG A 471 -4.10 4.22 -11.35
CA ARG A 471 -3.25 4.87 -12.36
C ARG A 471 -2.97 6.31 -12.02
N GLU A 472 -4.00 7.08 -11.73
CA GLU A 472 -3.91 8.50 -11.50
C GLU A 472 -4.66 8.92 -10.24
N SER A 473 -4.19 9.97 -9.60
CA SER A 473 -4.88 10.72 -8.56
C SER A 473 -4.38 12.17 -8.60
N TYR A 474 -3.84 12.69 -7.53
CA TYR A 474 -3.23 14.02 -7.50
C TYR A 474 -1.87 14.02 -8.18
N ARG A 475 -1.51 15.15 -8.80
CA ARG A 475 -0.18 15.49 -9.29
C ARG A 475 0.30 16.73 -8.55
N VAL A 476 1.50 16.68 -7.99
CA VAL A 476 2.06 17.77 -7.17
C VAL A 476 2.76 18.77 -8.05
N VAL A 477 2.62 20.05 -7.75
CA VAL A 477 3.30 21.11 -8.50
C VAL A 477 4.75 21.23 -8.05
N GLY A 478 5.67 20.97 -8.98
CA GLY A 478 7.11 21.24 -8.88
C GLY A 478 7.49 22.62 -9.41
N ASP A 479 8.78 22.87 -9.56
CA ASP A 479 9.26 24.10 -10.20
C ASP A 479 9.12 24.07 -11.73
N HIS A 480 8.85 22.90 -12.30
CA HIS A 480 8.43 22.70 -13.68
C HIS A 480 7.26 21.74 -13.75
N ILE A 481 6.30 22.03 -14.60
CA ILE A 481 5.20 21.12 -14.92
C ILE A 481 5.46 20.58 -16.33
N LEU A 482 5.79 19.30 -16.44
CA LEU A 482 5.99 18.67 -17.73
C LEU A 482 4.68 18.60 -18.52
N THR A 483 4.70 18.96 -19.80
CA THR A 483 3.52 19.06 -20.66
C THR A 483 3.61 18.17 -21.91
N GLN A 484 2.47 17.99 -22.60
CA GLN A 484 2.44 17.32 -23.91
C GLN A 484 3.40 17.99 -24.91
N SER A 485 3.46 19.31 -24.90
CA SER A 485 4.30 20.07 -25.84
C SER A 485 5.79 19.82 -25.61
N ASP A 486 6.22 19.66 -24.36
CA ASP A 486 7.60 19.29 -24.03
C ASP A 486 7.97 17.93 -24.63
N ILE A 487 7.03 16.97 -24.53
CA ILE A 487 7.22 15.61 -25.04
C ILE A 487 7.25 15.57 -26.55
N GLU A 488 6.27 16.17 -27.21
CA GLU A 488 6.13 16.12 -28.67
C GLU A 488 7.22 16.92 -29.40
N ASN A 489 7.66 18.02 -28.81
CA ASN A 489 8.77 18.81 -29.34
C ASN A 489 10.14 18.31 -28.89
N HIS A 490 10.17 17.25 -28.10
CA HIS A 490 11.38 16.65 -27.54
C HIS A 490 12.29 17.69 -26.88
N VAL A 491 11.71 18.51 -25.98
CA VAL A 491 12.44 19.59 -25.32
C VAL A 491 13.42 18.98 -24.31
N VAL A 492 14.70 19.29 -24.49
CA VAL A 492 15.77 18.90 -23.56
C VAL A 492 16.12 20.08 -22.69
N TYR A 493 15.74 20.03 -21.45
CA TYR A 493 16.04 21.07 -20.46
C TYR A 493 17.46 20.92 -19.90
N PRO A 494 18.07 22.03 -19.41
CA PRO A 494 19.41 21.97 -18.78
C PRO A 494 19.47 21.00 -17.59
N ASP A 495 18.35 20.77 -16.92
CA ASP A 495 18.18 19.85 -15.79
C ASP A 495 17.57 18.49 -16.22
N ALA A 496 17.83 18.05 -17.44
CA ALA A 496 17.40 16.75 -17.96
C ALA A 496 17.94 15.61 -17.10
N THR A 497 17.04 14.64 -16.79
CA THR A 497 17.37 13.43 -16.02
C THR A 497 17.08 12.15 -16.83
N GLY A 498 16.59 11.11 -16.19
CA GLY A 498 16.23 9.86 -16.85
C GLY A 498 15.08 10.02 -17.85
N SER A 499 15.08 9.21 -18.90
CA SER A 499 14.12 9.33 -19.99
C SER A 499 12.90 8.43 -19.83
N ALA A 500 11.74 8.97 -20.13
CA ALA A 500 10.52 8.22 -20.37
C ALA A 500 10.46 7.74 -21.84
N SER A 501 9.90 6.54 -22.05
CA SER A 501 9.84 5.88 -23.37
C SER A 501 8.45 5.34 -23.73
N TRP A 502 7.45 5.58 -22.88
CA TRP A 502 6.08 5.11 -23.11
C TRP A 502 5.34 6.08 -24.04
N SER A 503 4.37 5.56 -24.82
CA SER A 503 3.47 6.41 -25.62
C SER A 503 2.61 7.31 -24.71
N LEU A 504 2.01 8.35 -25.28
CA LEU A 504 0.86 9.00 -24.65
C LEU A 504 -0.26 7.95 -24.60
N ASP A 505 -0.60 7.51 -23.40
CA ASP A 505 -1.48 6.37 -23.12
C ASP A 505 -2.60 6.84 -22.20
N LEU A 506 -3.61 7.44 -22.82
CA LEU A 506 -4.78 8.01 -22.15
C LEU A 506 -5.88 6.98 -22.06
N HIS A 507 -6.50 6.86 -20.89
CA HIS A 507 -7.63 5.99 -20.67
C HIS A 507 -8.92 6.79 -20.53
N PHE A 508 -9.95 6.34 -21.23
CA PHE A 508 -11.29 6.93 -21.19
C PHE A 508 -12.32 5.87 -20.84
N PRO A 509 -13.46 6.25 -20.25
CA PRO A 509 -14.58 5.35 -20.11
C PRO A 509 -14.94 4.74 -21.46
N ASP A 510 -15.14 3.42 -21.51
CA ASP A 510 -15.56 2.72 -22.72
C ASP A 510 -17.00 3.17 -23.08
N PRO A 511 -17.24 3.72 -24.29
CA PRO A 511 -18.56 4.21 -24.68
C PRO A 511 -19.63 3.12 -24.71
N GLU A 512 -19.28 1.88 -25.09
CA GLU A 512 -20.22 0.75 -25.07
C GLU A 512 -20.60 0.36 -23.65
N ASN A 513 -19.63 0.34 -22.74
CA ASN A 513 -19.89 0.06 -21.32
C ASN A 513 -20.71 1.18 -20.67
N THR A 514 -20.38 2.44 -20.96
CA THR A 514 -21.11 3.62 -20.46
C THR A 514 -22.57 3.64 -20.93
N ALA A 515 -22.86 3.16 -22.15
CA ALA A 515 -24.22 3.06 -22.65
C ALA A 515 -25.06 1.96 -21.97
N LYS A 516 -24.41 0.96 -21.35
CA LYS A 516 -25.07 -0.21 -20.74
C LYS A 516 -25.23 -0.11 -19.21
N PHE A 517 -24.39 0.69 -18.55
CA PHE A 517 -24.32 0.76 -17.08
C PHE A 517 -24.30 2.21 -16.62
N GLU A 518 -24.87 2.46 -15.46
CA GLU A 518 -24.98 3.81 -14.86
C GLU A 518 -23.59 4.43 -14.60
N GLU A 519 -22.68 3.65 -14.06
CA GLU A 519 -21.26 4.01 -13.95
C GLU A 519 -20.42 3.03 -14.80
N PRO A 520 -19.44 3.53 -15.57
CA PRO A 520 -18.57 2.66 -16.33
C PRO A 520 -17.62 1.90 -15.42
N PHE A 521 -17.36 0.64 -15.76
CA PHE A 521 -16.34 -0.21 -15.13
C PHE A 521 -15.34 -0.75 -16.16
N ARG A 522 -15.40 -0.25 -17.38
CA ARG A 522 -14.42 -0.56 -18.43
C ARG A 522 -13.91 0.71 -19.04
N SER A 523 -12.67 0.64 -19.50
CA SER A 523 -12.03 1.71 -20.26
C SER A 523 -11.57 1.26 -21.62
N CYS A 524 -11.44 2.23 -22.52
CA CYS A 524 -10.68 2.14 -23.74
C CYS A 524 -9.44 3.03 -23.65
N ALA A 525 -8.34 2.63 -24.31
CA ALA A 525 -7.11 3.39 -24.33
C ALA A 525 -6.93 4.12 -25.67
N TYR A 526 -6.40 5.33 -25.60
CA TYR A 526 -5.92 6.08 -26.74
C TYR A 526 -4.40 6.17 -26.67
N HIS A 527 -3.73 5.58 -27.64
CA HIS A 527 -2.29 5.59 -27.75
C HIS A 527 -1.81 6.53 -28.86
N ARG A 528 -0.91 7.44 -28.51
CA ARG A 528 -0.17 8.25 -29.46
C ARG A 528 1.33 8.02 -29.24
N GLY A 529 2.00 7.46 -30.24
CA GLY A 529 3.44 7.20 -30.19
C GLY A 529 4.25 8.48 -29.99
N ILE A 530 5.35 8.36 -29.27
CA ILE A 530 6.39 9.40 -29.18
C ILE A 530 7.50 9.04 -30.14
N ALA A 531 8.12 10.04 -30.76
CA ALA A 531 9.14 9.83 -31.79
C ALA A 531 10.41 9.15 -31.23
N GLN A 532 10.76 9.50 -30.03
CA GLN A 532 11.91 8.97 -29.29
C GLN A 532 11.74 9.17 -27.79
N PRO A 533 12.47 8.42 -26.93
CA PRO A 533 12.51 8.68 -25.49
C PRO A 533 12.89 10.12 -25.20
N TYR A 534 12.28 10.72 -24.18
CA TYR A 534 12.51 12.10 -23.80
C TYR A 534 12.91 12.20 -22.32
N PRO A 535 13.88 13.07 -21.96
CA PRO A 535 14.34 13.20 -20.59
C PRO A 535 13.35 14.02 -19.75
N VAL A 536 13.17 13.59 -18.50
CA VAL A 536 12.33 14.29 -17.52
C VAL A 536 13.17 15.35 -16.81
N PRO A 537 12.69 16.62 -16.70
CA PRO A 537 13.40 17.65 -15.96
C PRO A 537 13.46 17.33 -14.45
N TYR A 538 14.60 17.57 -13.81
CA TYR A 538 14.76 17.37 -12.37
C TYR A 538 13.76 18.19 -11.54
N ARG A 539 13.41 19.40 -12.01
CA ARG A 539 12.42 20.28 -11.38
C ARG A 539 11.01 19.69 -11.27
N CYS A 540 10.74 18.59 -11.93
CA CYS A 540 9.50 17.82 -11.77
C CYS A 540 9.53 16.86 -10.55
N LEU A 541 10.70 16.62 -9.95
CA LEU A 541 10.95 15.57 -8.95
C LEU A 541 11.00 16.09 -7.51
N TYR A 542 10.63 17.34 -7.27
CA TYR A 542 10.50 17.90 -5.92
C TYR A 542 9.34 18.89 -5.83
N ALA A 543 8.78 19.02 -4.63
CA ALA A 543 7.66 19.95 -4.40
C ALA A 543 8.13 21.42 -4.42
N ARG A 544 7.37 22.29 -5.10
CA ARG A 544 7.64 23.72 -5.15
C ARG A 544 7.50 24.36 -3.79
N ASP A 545 6.49 23.94 -3.02
CA ASP A 545 6.03 24.62 -1.80
C ASP A 545 6.56 23.96 -0.51
N VAL A 546 7.28 22.83 -0.62
CA VAL A 546 7.86 22.11 0.53
C VAL A 546 9.36 21.94 0.30
N LYS A 547 10.17 22.61 1.13
CA LYS A 547 11.61 22.81 0.89
C LYS A 547 12.42 21.52 0.82
N ASN A 548 12.06 20.51 1.61
CA ASN A 548 12.83 19.27 1.78
C ASN A 548 12.06 18.01 1.36
N LEU A 549 11.10 18.14 0.42
CA LEU A 549 10.27 17.06 -0.08
C LEU A 549 10.55 16.75 -1.55
N PHE A 550 11.03 15.53 -1.81
CA PHE A 550 11.08 14.94 -3.14
C PHE A 550 9.74 14.29 -3.53
N LEU A 551 9.48 14.24 -4.82
CA LEU A 551 8.29 13.63 -5.42
C LEU A 551 8.72 12.39 -6.22
N GLY A 552 8.39 11.21 -5.70
CA GLY A 552 8.71 9.94 -6.34
C GLY A 552 7.44 9.13 -6.64
N GLY A 553 7.25 8.77 -7.88
CA GLY A 553 6.09 8.01 -8.30
C GLY A 553 5.17 8.78 -9.24
N ARG A 554 3.95 8.28 -9.40
CA ARG A 554 3.01 8.80 -10.41
C ARG A 554 2.49 10.22 -10.16
N HIS A 555 2.74 10.81 -9.01
CA HIS A 555 2.30 12.16 -8.64
C HIS A 555 3.37 13.25 -8.84
N ILE A 556 4.43 12.99 -9.61
CA ILE A 556 5.41 14.00 -9.99
C ILE A 556 4.75 15.14 -10.79
N SER A 557 5.47 16.26 -10.97
CA SER A 557 4.92 17.48 -11.56
C SER A 557 4.71 17.37 -13.07
N THR A 558 3.50 17.06 -13.49
CA THR A 558 3.11 16.88 -14.91
C THR A 558 1.69 17.34 -15.15
N SER A 559 1.35 17.73 -16.38
CA SER A 559 -0.04 17.82 -16.84
C SER A 559 -0.69 16.43 -16.89
N HIS A 560 -2.02 16.34 -16.98
CA HIS A 560 -2.71 15.07 -17.19
C HIS A 560 -2.23 14.35 -18.46
N ILE A 561 -2.04 15.08 -19.54
CA ILE A 561 -1.61 14.47 -20.82
C ILE A 561 -0.18 13.94 -20.72
N ALA A 562 0.76 14.75 -20.21
CA ALA A 562 2.15 14.30 -20.03
C ALA A 562 2.27 13.15 -19.03
N PHE A 563 1.46 13.14 -17.98
CA PHE A 563 1.39 12.08 -17.01
C PHE A 563 1.19 10.70 -17.65
N SER A 564 0.42 10.61 -18.73
CA SER A 564 0.07 9.35 -19.38
C SER A 564 1.29 8.55 -19.87
N THR A 565 2.42 9.20 -20.13
CA THR A 565 3.66 8.52 -20.57
C THR A 565 4.58 8.17 -19.42
N ILE A 566 4.51 8.92 -18.30
CA ILE A 566 5.47 8.83 -17.19
C ILE A 566 5.06 7.79 -16.16
N ARG A 567 3.76 7.54 -15.99
CA ARG A 567 3.18 6.70 -14.94
C ARG A 567 3.64 5.24 -14.93
N VAL A 568 4.30 4.78 -15.99
CA VAL A 568 4.77 3.39 -16.07
C VAL A 568 5.92 3.13 -15.09
N MET A 569 5.88 2.00 -14.43
CA MET A 569 6.65 1.76 -13.21
C MET A 569 8.16 1.69 -13.41
N ARG A 570 8.65 1.28 -14.57
CA ARG A 570 10.11 1.28 -14.83
C ARG A 570 10.63 2.71 -15.01
N THR A 571 9.88 3.58 -15.68
CA THR A 571 10.21 5.02 -15.74
C THR A 571 10.22 5.64 -14.35
N LEU A 572 9.19 5.37 -13.54
CA LEU A 572 9.15 5.88 -12.17
C LEU A 572 10.27 5.31 -11.28
N GLY A 573 10.70 4.08 -11.53
CA GLY A 573 11.82 3.47 -10.82
C GLY A 573 13.16 4.15 -11.14
N LEU A 574 13.44 4.40 -12.42
CA LEU A 574 14.67 5.10 -12.81
C LEU A 574 14.69 6.55 -12.34
N LEU A 575 13.54 7.24 -12.31
CA LEU A 575 13.46 8.58 -11.70
C LEU A 575 13.65 8.52 -10.17
N GLY A 576 13.26 7.42 -9.54
CA GLY A 576 13.58 7.15 -8.14
C GLY A 576 15.09 7.06 -7.89
N GLU A 577 15.86 6.45 -8.80
CA GLU A 577 17.34 6.45 -8.69
C GLU A 577 17.90 7.89 -8.71
N VAL A 578 17.37 8.75 -9.57
CA VAL A 578 17.75 10.18 -9.62
C VAL A 578 17.47 10.88 -8.29
N ILE A 579 16.28 10.66 -7.72
CA ILE A 579 15.89 11.22 -6.42
C ILE A 579 16.84 10.75 -5.32
N GLY A 580 17.19 9.47 -5.28
CA GLY A 580 18.13 8.91 -4.30
C GLY A 580 19.53 9.54 -4.39
N MET A 581 20.04 9.75 -5.62
CA MET A 581 21.31 10.45 -5.87
C MET A 581 21.24 11.92 -5.41
N ALA A 582 20.16 12.62 -5.77
CA ALA A 582 19.95 14.02 -5.38
C ALA A 582 19.84 14.18 -3.86
N ALA A 583 19.13 13.27 -3.18
CA ALA A 583 19.04 13.26 -1.73
C ALA A 583 20.42 13.11 -1.06
N THR A 584 21.29 12.28 -1.64
CA THR A 584 22.66 12.13 -1.14
C THR A 584 23.50 13.42 -1.34
N ILE A 585 23.31 14.12 -2.45
CA ILE A 585 23.94 15.44 -2.65
C ILE A 585 23.42 16.41 -1.60
N CYS A 586 22.11 16.48 -1.39
CA CYS A 586 21.50 17.35 -0.37
C CYS A 586 22.07 17.07 1.03
N ALA A 587 22.23 15.80 1.40
CA ALA A 587 22.78 15.41 2.70
C ALA A 587 24.24 15.82 2.86
N LYS A 588 25.09 15.61 1.82
CA LYS A 588 26.51 15.91 1.84
C LYS A 588 26.81 17.41 1.81
N GLU A 589 26.09 18.15 1.00
CA GLU A 589 26.32 19.60 0.78
C GLU A 589 25.54 20.47 1.76
N ASN A 590 24.68 19.87 2.58
CA ASN A 590 23.80 20.57 3.51
C ASN A 590 22.81 21.54 2.82
N VAL A 591 22.20 21.10 1.73
CA VAL A 591 21.24 21.86 0.88
C VAL A 591 19.91 21.13 0.74
N TYR A 592 18.95 21.74 0.03
CA TYR A 592 17.63 21.19 -0.24
C TYR A 592 17.45 20.82 -1.73
N PRO A 593 16.37 20.08 -2.10
CA PRO A 593 16.16 19.64 -3.47
C PRO A 593 16.30 20.71 -4.55
N ARG A 594 15.74 21.92 -4.33
CA ARG A 594 15.86 23.04 -5.27
C ARG A 594 17.30 23.50 -5.48
N ASP A 595 18.11 23.45 -4.45
CA ASP A 595 19.51 23.88 -4.50
C ASP A 595 20.36 22.92 -5.37
N VAL A 596 19.95 21.64 -5.47
CA VAL A 596 20.61 20.72 -6.40
C VAL A 596 20.47 21.23 -7.83
N TYR A 597 19.28 21.71 -8.23
CA TYR A 597 19.10 22.32 -9.54
C TYR A 597 19.93 23.61 -9.71
N THR A 598 19.87 24.50 -8.73
CA THR A 598 20.44 25.85 -8.90
C THR A 598 21.96 25.91 -8.76
N THR A 599 22.58 25.01 -7.97
CA THR A 599 24.00 25.14 -7.60
C THR A 599 24.80 23.83 -7.67
N HIS A 600 24.15 22.66 -7.74
CA HIS A 600 24.82 21.35 -7.67
C HIS A 600 24.42 20.38 -8.78
N PHE A 601 23.78 20.84 -9.84
CA PHE A 601 23.28 19.94 -10.88
C PHE A 601 24.39 19.18 -11.60
N ASP A 602 25.57 19.77 -11.74
CA ASP A 602 26.74 19.08 -12.33
C ASP A 602 27.15 17.84 -11.51
N LYS A 603 27.01 17.89 -10.16
CA LYS A 603 27.24 16.72 -9.30
C LYS A 603 26.21 15.62 -9.56
N LEU A 604 24.95 15.99 -9.71
CA LEU A 604 23.88 15.04 -10.03
C LEU A 604 24.09 14.43 -11.41
N LYS A 605 24.44 15.26 -12.39
CA LYS A 605 24.79 14.81 -13.75
C LYS A 605 25.91 13.77 -13.75
N ALA A 606 27.01 14.05 -13.06
CA ALA A 606 28.11 13.10 -12.92
C ALA A 606 27.71 11.79 -12.25
N MET A 607 26.78 11.84 -11.27
CA MET A 607 26.25 10.62 -10.65
C MET A 607 25.34 9.83 -11.61
N MET A 608 24.50 10.49 -12.40
CA MET A 608 23.64 9.85 -13.39
C MET A 608 24.46 9.22 -14.54
N GLU A 609 25.53 9.87 -15.00
CA GLU A 609 26.46 9.33 -15.98
C GLU A 609 27.13 8.05 -15.48
N LYS A 610 27.44 7.97 -14.22
CA LYS A 610 28.05 6.79 -13.58
C LYS A 610 27.02 5.69 -13.25
N GLY A 611 25.78 6.08 -12.97
CA GLY A 611 24.72 5.21 -12.46
C GLY A 611 24.87 4.83 -10.98
N VAL A 612 23.85 4.20 -10.43
CA VAL A 612 23.89 3.64 -9.07
C VAL A 612 24.86 2.46 -9.05
N PRO A 613 25.81 2.39 -8.10
CA PRO A 613 26.73 1.26 -8.00
C PRO A 613 25.99 -0.07 -7.88
N ILE A 614 26.44 -1.06 -8.64
CA ILE A 614 25.97 -2.44 -8.55
C ILE A 614 26.96 -3.17 -7.62
N PRO A 615 26.49 -3.77 -6.51
CA PRO A 615 27.35 -4.50 -5.61
C PRO A 615 28.04 -5.69 -6.30
N SER A 616 29.28 -5.99 -5.92
CA SER A 616 30.10 -7.03 -6.54
C SER A 616 29.57 -8.46 -6.40
N TYR A 617 28.61 -8.68 -5.49
CA TYR A 617 27.92 -9.97 -5.34
C TYR A 617 26.78 -10.19 -6.36
N HIS A 618 26.47 -9.18 -7.15
CA HIS A 618 25.57 -9.31 -8.28
C HIS A 618 26.38 -9.65 -9.53
N ALA A 619 26.38 -10.91 -9.92
CA ALA A 619 26.83 -11.28 -11.25
C ALA A 619 25.74 -10.90 -12.25
N TYR A 620 25.85 -9.74 -12.85
CA TYR A 620 25.12 -9.43 -14.07
C TYR A 620 25.81 -10.17 -15.22
N GLY A 621 25.25 -11.29 -15.67
CA GLY A 621 25.53 -11.77 -17.01
C GLY A 621 25.07 -10.72 -18.04
N ALA A 622 25.73 -10.65 -19.18
CA ALA A 622 25.33 -9.79 -20.30
C ALA A 622 23.91 -10.11 -20.84
N ASP A 623 23.33 -11.21 -20.37
CA ASP A 623 21.96 -11.66 -20.65
C ASP A 623 21.12 -11.53 -19.38
N THR A 624 20.17 -10.60 -19.39
CA THR A 624 19.22 -10.35 -18.29
C THR A 624 18.27 -11.53 -18.03
N SER A 625 18.42 -12.64 -18.75
CA SER A 625 17.72 -13.90 -18.54
C SER A 625 18.40 -14.82 -17.52
N GLU A 626 19.62 -14.51 -17.05
CA GLU A 626 20.35 -15.38 -16.14
C GLU A 626 20.10 -15.12 -14.65
N SER A 627 20.26 -16.18 -13.89
CA SER A 627 20.08 -16.29 -12.45
C SER A 627 20.98 -15.34 -11.66
N TYR A 628 20.42 -14.64 -10.67
CA TYR A 628 21.19 -13.89 -9.69
C TYR A 628 21.71 -14.82 -8.59
N HIS A 629 23.01 -14.90 -8.45
CA HIS A 629 23.67 -15.66 -7.38
C HIS A 629 24.07 -14.72 -6.25
N PHE A 630 23.46 -14.87 -5.10
CA PHE A 630 23.85 -14.17 -3.88
C PHE A 630 24.76 -15.09 -3.06
N LYS A 631 26.03 -15.20 -3.43
CA LYS A 631 26.97 -16.12 -2.80
C LYS A 631 27.13 -15.88 -1.29
N ASP A 632 27.11 -14.62 -0.87
CA ASP A 632 27.35 -14.24 0.54
C ASP A 632 26.08 -14.27 1.40
N ALA A 633 24.90 -14.30 0.80
CA ALA A 633 23.62 -14.41 1.49
C ALA A 633 23.09 -15.85 1.59
N GLY A 634 23.81 -16.79 1.03
CA GLY A 634 23.48 -18.22 1.12
C GLY A 634 22.27 -18.66 0.29
N PHE A 635 21.76 -17.82 -0.60
CA PHE A 635 20.66 -18.23 -1.48
C PHE A 635 20.84 -17.76 -2.93
N ILE A 636 20.21 -18.50 -3.83
CA ILE A 636 20.22 -18.28 -5.27
C ILE A 636 18.88 -17.68 -5.67
N MET A 637 18.89 -16.45 -6.21
CA MET A 637 17.74 -15.92 -6.92
C MET A 637 17.82 -16.32 -8.37
N LEU A 638 16.91 -17.18 -8.77
CA LEU A 638 16.70 -17.54 -10.16
C LEU A 638 15.83 -16.44 -10.82
N ASN A 639 15.96 -16.26 -12.12
CA ASN A 639 14.87 -15.69 -12.94
C ASN A 639 13.56 -16.37 -12.55
N PRO A 640 12.41 -15.66 -12.61
CA PRO A 640 11.19 -16.18 -12.03
C PRO A 640 11.07 -17.66 -12.37
N PRO A 641 11.04 -18.54 -11.35
CA PRO A 641 11.09 -19.96 -11.62
C PRO A 641 9.92 -20.30 -12.54
N ASN A 642 10.23 -21.00 -13.61
CA ASN A 642 9.16 -21.52 -14.45
C ASN A 642 8.28 -22.48 -13.61
N PRO A 643 7.07 -22.82 -14.03
CA PRO A 643 6.19 -23.70 -13.27
C PRO A 643 6.82 -25.05 -12.87
N LYS A 644 7.81 -25.55 -13.65
CA LYS A 644 8.54 -26.78 -13.31
C LYS A 644 9.53 -26.57 -12.16
N GLN A 645 10.17 -25.41 -12.09
CA GLN A 645 11.07 -25.05 -10.99
C GLN A 645 10.30 -24.76 -9.69
N LEU A 646 9.10 -24.18 -9.80
CA LEU A 646 8.20 -23.99 -8.66
C LEU A 646 7.61 -25.30 -8.13
N ALA A 647 7.58 -26.35 -8.94
CA ALA A 647 7.21 -27.69 -8.49
C ALA A 647 8.31 -28.37 -7.66
N ASP A 648 9.55 -27.87 -7.71
CA ASP A 648 10.67 -28.38 -6.93
C ASP A 648 10.48 -28.07 -5.43
N PRO A 649 10.42 -29.09 -4.56
CA PRO A 649 10.27 -28.89 -3.12
C PRO A 649 11.34 -28.00 -2.52
N SER A 650 12.58 -28.05 -3.01
CA SER A 650 13.70 -27.25 -2.51
C SER A 650 13.53 -25.76 -2.82
N VAL A 651 12.86 -25.38 -3.90
CA VAL A 651 12.53 -24.01 -4.25
C VAL A 651 11.42 -23.49 -3.34
N LYS A 652 10.41 -24.32 -3.05
CA LYS A 652 9.34 -23.97 -2.09
C LYS A 652 9.91 -23.77 -0.67
N GLU A 653 10.76 -24.67 -0.22
CA GLU A 653 11.37 -24.60 1.11
C GLU A 653 12.24 -23.35 1.27
N ARG A 654 12.96 -22.93 0.23
CA ARG A 654 13.73 -21.67 0.23
C ARG A 654 12.86 -20.43 0.23
N ILE A 655 11.75 -20.42 -0.51
CA ILE A 655 10.77 -19.33 -0.47
C ILE A 655 10.18 -19.20 0.93
N GLU A 656 9.85 -20.30 1.59
CA GLU A 656 9.34 -20.30 2.96
C GLU A 656 10.42 -19.90 3.99
N ALA A 657 11.66 -20.33 3.83
CA ALA A 657 12.77 -19.91 4.68
C ALA A 657 13.02 -18.40 4.60
N LEU A 658 12.87 -17.79 3.41
CA LEU A 658 12.96 -16.34 3.22
C LEU A 658 11.83 -15.59 3.94
N LYS A 659 10.62 -16.14 3.94
CA LYS A 659 9.49 -15.57 4.70
C LYS A 659 9.74 -15.59 6.21
N VAL A 660 10.45 -16.58 6.73
CA VAL A 660 10.78 -16.71 8.16
C VAL A 660 11.90 -15.76 8.57
N GLN A 661 12.94 -15.58 7.76
CA GLN A 661 14.05 -14.67 8.06
C GLN A 661 13.65 -13.19 8.15
N HIS A 662 12.55 -12.79 7.53
CA HIS A 662 12.05 -11.42 7.54
C HIS A 662 10.93 -11.18 8.55
N LYS A 663 10.53 -12.21 9.32
CA LYS A 663 9.56 -12.07 10.43
C LYS A 663 10.23 -11.72 11.78
N ASN A 664 11.54 -11.77 11.87
CA ASN A 664 12.37 -11.37 12.99
C ASN A 664 13.23 -10.15 12.60
#